data_670232c69c44e4ab5bd23738927aa6fb
#
_entry.id   670232c69c44e4ab5bd23738927aa6fb
#
_cell.length_a   1.000
_cell.length_b   1.000
_cell.length_c   1.000
_cell.angle_alpha   90.00
_cell.angle_beta   90.00
_cell.angle_gamma   90.00
#
_symmetry.space_group_name_H-M   'P 1'
#
loop_
_entity.id
_entity.type
_entity.pdbx_description
1 polymer ?
#
loop_
_entity_poly.entity_id
_entity_poly.type
_entity_poly.pdbx_seq_one_letter_code
_entity_poly.pdbx_strand_id
1 'polypeptide(L)'
;MSSVNVGLRQVASVVTVSWCGALTEWLDFYSYALLAGVVARIFFPAADPIASLLAAFAALAIGFLFRPLGAILFGKIGDQFGRKMSFITSLLLIFTGTIGIGLLPGYAEIGILASVGVFLLRIAQGLALGGGYGAAITYLGEFVPEHRRGLYTGILFTTPAAGMALVGTVIWLLSTILGQDAFLAWGWRLTFVVAASTDLILATIILFFYKETPAFSMLRAVRRVTSAPIREVFSRKFIVLVLLAWIGVVGAHGPIWYTNQLFNTYYVGPNFRNYVDAATASGLLATATYAAIWMYPLFGYISDKIGRKPVLLLGIYGNALWFPVAFWLIDQVGPRGDINAMWLLFWSMTLFNGIGYSGAQSAFLLELFPTRIRVSAVSFSYNLGYGVTGGLTPFAITWIYSVTRDIYLSTLLYATVVPMIMALWYLLKGPETLGVRIWAEFASEKFAKKTVTLPATTPIREIASALVDAGSKYAVLTGSATGIFGTRSLIRALASGAGLHEAAGKYAARVPCIEADHPVTEVFVTLQQYDVRAVPVCRGGQPIGIVEARELVNEALTLRSAFKKKVALRFSVADVAPKQLITATPEMKVKDAIELMAKNGIGFLPVVEGGKLVGVFSESDVLKLVGNDAFDPNLALEAVINKSPVVISKSATLREAAELMVKHNIRHLPVVEDGKVVAVVSIKDIVKAVA
;
A
#
# COMPACT_ATOMS: atom_id res chain seq x y z
N MET A 1 0.17 -13.46 -17.73
CA MET A 1 0.96 -13.64 -16.48
C MET A 1 2.18 -12.72 -16.52
N SER A 2 2.03 -11.49 -16.06
CA SER A 2 3.16 -10.63 -15.72
C SER A 2 2.74 -9.80 -14.51
N SER A 3 2.84 -10.44 -13.32
CA SER A 3 3.06 -9.73 -12.07
C SER A 3 4.28 -8.84 -12.26
N VAL A 4 4.26 -7.64 -11.67
CA VAL A 4 5.52 -6.95 -11.37
C VAL A 4 6.46 -8.03 -10.84
N ASN A 5 7.50 -8.38 -11.59
CA ASN A 5 8.39 -9.50 -11.25
C ASN A 5 9.24 -9.08 -10.04
N VAL A 6 8.61 -9.10 -8.87
CA VAL A 6 9.29 -8.95 -7.60
C VAL A 6 10.00 -10.28 -7.38
N GLY A 7 11.31 -10.30 -7.50
CA GLY A 7 12.10 -11.53 -7.35
C GLY A 7 11.82 -12.19 -5.99
N LEU A 8 11.83 -13.52 -5.92
CA LEU A 8 11.56 -14.28 -4.69
C LEU A 8 12.37 -13.78 -3.48
N ARG A 9 13.62 -13.34 -3.69
CA ARG A 9 14.45 -12.74 -2.64
C ARG A 9 13.85 -11.45 -2.07
N GLN A 10 13.27 -10.61 -2.93
CA GLN A 10 12.66 -9.35 -2.49
C GLN A 10 11.34 -9.63 -1.75
N VAL A 11 10.53 -10.58 -2.21
CA VAL A 11 9.31 -11.01 -1.49
C VAL A 11 9.68 -11.55 -0.12
N ALA A 12 10.65 -12.46 -0.02
CA ALA A 12 11.10 -13.02 1.26
C ALA A 12 11.60 -11.92 2.21
N SER A 13 12.40 -10.97 1.72
CA SER A 13 12.90 -9.83 2.50
C SER A 13 11.76 -8.97 3.04
N VAL A 14 10.75 -8.64 2.23
CA VAL A 14 9.59 -7.85 2.65
C VAL A 14 8.73 -8.60 3.66
N VAL A 15 8.51 -9.91 3.45
CA VAL A 15 7.79 -10.78 4.40
C VAL A 15 8.49 -10.77 5.75
N THR A 16 9.82 -10.98 5.77
CA THR A 16 10.62 -10.99 7.01
C THR A 16 10.52 -9.67 7.75
N VAL A 17 10.71 -8.54 7.07
CA VAL A 17 10.64 -7.21 7.72
C VAL A 17 9.25 -6.88 8.22
N SER A 18 8.21 -7.21 7.46
CA SER A 18 6.84 -6.99 7.91
C SER A 18 6.48 -7.88 9.09
N TRP A 19 6.97 -9.14 9.08
CA TRP A 19 6.81 -10.07 10.20
C TRP A 19 7.54 -9.59 11.44
N CYS A 20 8.81 -9.18 11.32
CA CYS A 20 9.55 -8.60 12.44
C CYS A 20 8.85 -7.37 13.01
N GLY A 21 8.32 -6.48 12.14
CA GLY A 21 7.60 -5.29 12.59
C GLY A 21 6.30 -5.57 13.32
N ALA A 22 5.53 -6.53 12.84
CA ALA A 22 4.34 -6.98 13.56
C ALA A 22 4.71 -7.71 14.86
N LEU A 23 5.85 -8.41 14.90
CA LEU A 23 6.34 -9.10 16.10
C LEU A 23 6.68 -8.10 17.21
N THR A 24 7.36 -6.97 16.88
CA THR A 24 7.75 -5.99 17.90
C THR A 24 6.54 -5.40 18.61
N GLU A 25 5.42 -5.18 17.91
CA GLU A 25 4.16 -4.73 18.52
C GLU A 25 3.65 -5.71 19.59
N TRP A 26 3.83 -7.02 19.36
CA TRP A 26 3.44 -8.07 20.32
C TRP A 26 4.44 -8.22 21.46
N LEU A 27 5.73 -7.98 21.21
CA LEU A 27 6.74 -7.94 22.28
C LEU A 27 6.39 -6.86 23.31
N ASP A 28 6.03 -5.66 22.84
CA ASP A 28 5.60 -4.57 23.69
C ASP A 28 4.35 -4.91 24.50
N PHE A 29 3.32 -5.38 23.81
CA PHE A 29 2.05 -5.76 24.44
C PHE A 29 2.25 -6.81 25.54
N TYR A 30 2.95 -7.90 25.22
CA TYR A 30 3.16 -9.00 26.20
C TYR A 30 4.15 -8.63 27.30
N SER A 31 5.12 -7.74 27.06
CA SER A 31 6.01 -7.24 28.12
C SER A 31 5.21 -6.59 29.24
N TYR A 32 4.23 -5.77 28.91
CA TYR A 32 3.35 -5.19 29.93
C TYR A 32 2.37 -6.22 30.51
N ALA A 33 1.72 -7.01 29.68
CA ALA A 33 0.67 -7.93 30.11
C ALA A 33 1.21 -9.01 31.09
N LEU A 34 2.38 -9.60 30.79
CA LEU A 34 3.00 -10.61 31.65
C LEU A 34 3.61 -10.01 32.93
N LEU A 35 4.02 -8.74 32.89
CA LEU A 35 4.55 -8.01 34.05
C LEU A 35 3.50 -7.16 34.76
N ALA A 36 2.21 -7.30 34.43
CA ALA A 36 1.15 -6.47 35.02
C ALA A 36 1.13 -6.47 36.57
N GLY A 37 1.42 -7.60 37.20
CA GLY A 37 1.53 -7.70 38.66
C GLY A 37 2.71 -6.93 39.26
N VAL A 38 3.83 -6.85 38.53
CA VAL A 38 5.00 -6.04 38.91
C VAL A 38 4.69 -4.56 38.72
N VAL A 39 4.13 -4.21 37.55
CA VAL A 39 3.71 -2.82 37.22
C VAL A 39 2.69 -2.31 38.23
N ALA A 40 1.72 -3.15 38.64
CA ALA A 40 0.72 -2.79 39.64
C ALA A 40 1.36 -2.35 40.97
N ARG A 41 2.31 -3.16 41.49
CA ARG A 41 2.99 -2.87 42.77
C ARG A 41 3.85 -1.60 42.72
N ILE A 42 4.49 -1.33 41.58
CA ILE A 42 5.48 -0.23 41.46
C ILE A 42 4.80 1.09 41.12
N PHE A 43 3.79 1.08 40.27
CA PHE A 43 3.19 2.30 39.73
C PHE A 43 1.79 2.63 40.28
N PHE A 44 1.09 1.62 40.82
CA PHE A 44 -0.28 1.75 41.34
C PHE A 44 -0.44 1.15 42.74
N PRO A 45 0.40 1.54 43.72
CA PRO A 45 0.29 0.99 45.06
C PRO A 45 -1.05 1.37 45.68
N ALA A 46 -1.82 0.39 46.13
CA ALA A 46 -3.03 0.55 46.89
C ALA A 46 -3.03 -0.42 48.09
N ALA A 47 -3.84 -0.12 49.12
CA ALA A 47 -3.99 -1.00 50.29
C ALA A 47 -4.55 -2.36 49.88
N ASP A 48 -5.41 -2.41 48.86
CA ASP A 48 -5.94 -3.62 48.25
C ASP A 48 -5.13 -3.98 47.00
N PRO A 49 -4.46 -5.17 47.00
CA PRO A 49 -3.71 -5.67 45.82
C PRO A 49 -4.58 -5.80 44.56
N ILE A 50 -5.88 -6.10 44.70
CA ILE A 50 -6.81 -6.20 43.57
C ILE A 50 -7.04 -4.84 42.95
N ALA A 51 -7.17 -3.79 43.75
CA ALA A 51 -7.30 -2.41 43.25
C ALA A 51 -6.05 -1.95 42.48
N SER A 52 -4.84 -2.33 42.94
CA SER A 52 -3.59 -2.09 42.22
C SER A 52 -3.57 -2.79 40.86
N LEU A 53 -3.96 -4.04 40.82
CA LEU A 53 -4.01 -4.83 39.58
C LEU A 53 -5.07 -4.30 38.59
N LEU A 54 -6.24 -3.90 39.10
CA LEU A 54 -7.28 -3.27 38.27
C LEU A 54 -6.81 -1.97 37.65
N ALA A 55 -6.03 -1.16 38.37
CA ALA A 55 -5.44 0.07 37.82
C ALA A 55 -4.42 -0.23 36.71
N ALA A 56 -3.59 -1.26 36.87
CA ALA A 56 -2.66 -1.71 35.83
C ALA A 56 -3.40 -2.21 34.60
N PHE A 57 -4.48 -2.95 34.76
CA PHE A 57 -5.32 -3.38 33.63
C PHE A 57 -6.11 -2.23 33.01
N ALA A 58 -6.52 -1.24 33.77
CA ALA A 58 -7.12 -0.02 33.23
C ALA A 58 -6.13 0.74 32.34
N ALA A 59 -4.85 0.83 32.72
CA ALA A 59 -3.81 1.40 31.89
C ALA A 59 -3.56 0.56 30.61
N LEU A 60 -3.69 -0.76 30.67
CA LEU A 60 -3.65 -1.61 29.48
C LEU A 60 -4.86 -1.32 28.56
N ALA A 61 -6.06 -1.25 29.13
CA ALA A 61 -7.31 -1.04 28.39
C ALA A 61 -7.35 0.34 27.69
N ILE A 62 -6.81 1.37 28.33
CA ILE A 62 -6.77 2.71 27.72
C ILE A 62 -5.98 2.71 26.40
N GLY A 63 -4.92 1.91 26.31
CA GLY A 63 -4.17 1.72 25.07
C GLY A 63 -5.05 1.22 23.93
N PHE A 64 -5.95 0.28 24.18
CA PHE A 64 -6.91 -0.21 23.18
C PHE A 64 -7.91 0.84 22.75
N LEU A 65 -8.36 1.67 23.65
CA LEU A 65 -9.35 2.73 23.38
C LEU A 65 -8.78 3.81 22.44
N PHE A 66 -7.47 4.07 22.49
CA PHE A 66 -6.80 5.04 21.63
C PHE A 66 -6.39 4.48 20.26
N ARG A 67 -6.46 3.16 20.02
CA ARG A 67 -6.11 2.54 18.72
C ARG A 67 -6.88 3.10 17.51
N PRO A 68 -8.21 3.32 17.56
CA PRO A 68 -8.92 3.94 16.42
C PRO A 68 -8.43 5.34 16.07
N LEU A 69 -8.05 6.16 17.08
CA LEU A 69 -7.45 7.47 16.85
C LEU A 69 -6.07 7.35 16.21
N GLY A 70 -5.28 6.39 16.66
CA GLY A 70 -4.00 6.04 16.03
C GLY A 70 -4.16 5.60 14.57
N ALA A 71 -5.18 4.79 14.27
CA ALA A 71 -5.50 4.38 12.91
C ALA A 71 -5.79 5.56 11.99
N ILE A 72 -6.47 6.59 12.49
CA ILE A 72 -6.71 7.84 11.77
C ILE A 72 -5.39 8.59 11.52
N LEU A 73 -4.56 8.74 12.53
CA LEU A 73 -3.30 9.48 12.47
C LEU A 73 -2.31 8.81 11.50
N PHE A 74 -1.97 7.56 11.76
CA PHE A 74 -0.97 6.82 10.96
C PHE A 74 -1.51 6.38 9.61
N GLY A 75 -2.82 6.14 9.50
CA GLY A 75 -3.49 5.95 8.22
C GLY A 75 -3.29 7.14 7.29
N LYS A 76 -3.49 8.36 7.80
CA LYS A 76 -3.24 9.60 7.06
C LYS A 76 -1.76 9.70 6.65
N ILE A 77 -0.82 9.40 7.55
CA ILE A 77 0.61 9.38 7.22
C ILE A 77 0.88 8.38 6.09
N GLY A 78 0.36 7.16 6.18
CA GLY A 78 0.55 6.10 5.19
C GLY A 78 -0.02 6.41 3.81
N ASP A 79 -1.17 7.06 3.76
CA ASP A 79 -1.83 7.40 2.49
C ASP A 79 -1.32 8.69 1.86
N GLN A 80 -0.72 9.61 2.64
CA GLN A 80 -0.17 10.87 2.14
C GLN A 80 1.35 10.85 1.91
N PHE A 81 2.10 10.26 2.85
CA PHE A 81 3.56 10.31 2.86
C PHE A 81 4.22 8.98 2.46
N GLY A 82 3.46 7.89 2.48
CA GLY A 82 3.91 6.55 2.09
C GLY A 82 3.80 5.53 3.22
N ARG A 83 3.67 4.26 2.81
CA ARG A 83 3.52 3.13 3.74
C ARG A 83 4.74 2.96 4.61
N LYS A 84 5.94 3.12 4.01
CA LYS A 84 7.23 3.10 4.71
C LYS A 84 7.28 4.12 5.85
N MET A 85 6.85 5.36 5.61
CA MET A 85 6.87 6.41 6.63
C MET A 85 5.88 6.14 7.76
N SER A 86 4.68 5.66 7.45
CA SER A 86 3.70 5.27 8.47
C SER A 86 4.26 4.17 9.37
N PHE A 87 4.89 3.16 8.77
CA PHE A 87 5.47 2.03 9.50
C PHE A 87 6.62 2.48 10.42
N ILE A 88 7.57 3.26 9.91
CA ILE A 88 8.70 3.78 10.72
C ILE A 88 8.21 4.65 11.87
N THR A 89 7.28 5.58 11.60
CA THR A 89 6.79 6.50 12.63
C THR A 89 5.97 5.80 13.71
N SER A 90 5.24 4.73 13.38
CA SER A 90 4.56 3.89 14.38
C SER A 90 5.57 3.16 15.26
N LEU A 91 6.60 2.52 14.69
CA LEU A 91 7.65 1.85 15.45
C LEU A 91 8.40 2.79 16.40
N LEU A 92 8.73 4.01 15.95
CA LEU A 92 9.38 5.01 16.80
C LEU A 92 8.48 5.48 17.97
N LEU A 93 7.18 5.57 17.76
CA LEU A 93 6.25 5.92 18.83
C LEU A 93 6.05 4.76 19.81
N ILE A 94 6.01 3.49 19.32
CA ILE A 94 6.01 2.29 20.18
C ILE A 94 7.29 2.27 21.01
N PHE A 95 8.47 2.41 20.38
CA PHE A 95 9.76 2.52 21.07
C PHE A 95 9.72 3.53 22.22
N THR A 96 9.22 4.75 21.96
CA THR A 96 9.14 5.81 22.97
C THR A 96 8.25 5.41 24.14
N GLY A 97 7.10 4.79 23.88
CA GLY A 97 6.19 4.32 24.93
C GLY A 97 6.80 3.18 25.75
N THR A 98 7.42 2.22 25.09
CA THR A 98 7.97 1.01 25.72
C THR A 98 9.21 1.32 26.56
N ILE A 99 10.18 2.03 25.98
CA ILE A 99 11.38 2.44 26.74
C ILE A 99 11.01 3.38 27.89
N GLY A 100 10.02 4.25 27.65
CA GLY A 100 9.50 5.16 28.67
C GLY A 100 8.98 4.42 29.90
N ILE A 101 8.20 3.34 29.75
CA ILE A 101 7.74 2.51 30.88
C ILE A 101 8.92 1.87 31.60
N GLY A 102 9.88 1.33 30.84
CA GLY A 102 11.08 0.69 31.41
C GLY A 102 11.94 1.64 32.23
N LEU A 103 12.03 2.91 31.87
CA LEU A 103 12.86 3.92 32.51
C LEU A 103 12.11 4.80 33.52
N LEU A 104 10.77 4.72 33.58
CA LEU A 104 9.95 5.55 34.45
C LEU A 104 10.24 5.27 35.92
N PRO A 105 10.53 6.30 36.76
CA PRO A 105 10.63 6.12 38.20
C PRO A 105 9.32 5.64 38.82
N GLY A 106 9.42 4.84 39.89
CA GLY A 106 8.26 4.27 40.56
C GLY A 106 7.44 5.28 41.37
N TYR A 107 6.28 4.85 41.86
CA TYR A 107 5.42 5.68 42.71
C TYR A 107 6.12 6.13 44.00
N ALA A 108 6.99 5.32 44.56
CA ALA A 108 7.77 5.67 45.76
C ALA A 108 8.73 6.85 45.53
N GLU A 109 9.16 7.12 44.30
CA GLU A 109 10.12 8.15 43.95
C GLU A 109 9.43 9.46 43.50
N ILE A 110 8.40 9.36 42.62
CA ILE A 110 7.75 10.54 42.01
C ILE A 110 6.22 10.59 42.25
N GLY A 111 5.70 9.77 43.14
CA GLY A 111 4.29 9.78 43.54
C GLY A 111 3.33 9.52 42.37
N ILE A 112 2.22 10.23 42.36
CA ILE A 112 1.14 10.07 41.38
C ILE A 112 1.62 10.31 39.91
N LEU A 113 2.71 11.03 39.70
CA LEU A 113 3.27 11.27 38.38
C LEU A 113 3.75 9.95 37.73
N ALA A 114 4.16 8.96 38.52
CA ALA A 114 4.48 7.63 38.01
C ALA A 114 3.26 6.95 37.38
N SER A 115 2.13 6.96 38.07
CA SER A 115 0.87 6.40 37.54
C SER A 115 0.38 7.12 36.29
N VAL A 116 0.38 8.46 36.33
CA VAL A 116 0.01 9.30 35.17
C VAL A 116 0.96 9.04 34.01
N GLY A 117 2.26 8.91 34.28
CA GLY A 117 3.28 8.58 33.28
C GLY A 117 2.98 7.27 32.56
N VAL A 118 2.65 6.19 33.29
CA VAL A 118 2.24 4.91 32.69
C VAL A 118 1.02 5.08 31.78
N PHE A 119 -0.03 5.80 32.21
CA PHE A 119 -1.22 6.06 31.40
C PHE A 119 -0.87 6.81 30.11
N LEU A 120 -0.07 7.86 30.17
CA LEU A 120 0.34 8.65 29.00
C LEU A 120 1.17 7.82 28.03
N LEU A 121 2.11 7.03 28.51
CA LEU A 121 2.93 6.11 27.68
C LEU A 121 2.06 5.03 27.05
N ARG A 122 1.06 4.49 27.75
CA ARG A 122 0.08 3.56 27.21
C ARG A 122 -0.82 4.17 26.13
N ILE A 123 -1.20 5.43 26.28
CA ILE A 123 -1.91 6.17 25.23
C ILE A 123 -1.02 6.28 23.98
N ALA A 124 0.26 6.64 24.14
CA ALA A 124 1.21 6.73 23.03
C ALA A 124 1.37 5.38 22.30
N GLN A 125 1.53 4.29 23.05
CA GLN A 125 1.58 2.93 22.49
C GLN A 125 0.27 2.55 21.78
N GLY A 126 -0.87 2.86 22.38
CA GLY A 126 -2.18 2.63 21.75
C GLY A 126 -2.37 3.37 20.43
N LEU A 127 -1.95 4.64 20.39
CA LEU A 127 -1.95 5.41 19.13
C LEU A 127 -1.05 4.74 18.09
N ALA A 128 0.16 4.34 18.45
CA ALA A 128 1.10 3.68 17.54
C ALA A 128 0.57 2.36 16.99
N LEU A 129 0.07 1.50 17.86
CA LEU A 129 -0.55 0.22 17.49
C LEU A 129 -1.76 0.38 16.56
N GLY A 130 -2.48 1.50 16.67
CA GLY A 130 -3.58 1.82 15.76
C GLY A 130 -3.16 1.92 14.30
N GLY A 131 -1.92 2.36 14.04
CA GLY A 131 -1.37 2.51 12.69
C GLY A 131 -0.51 1.37 12.21
N GLY A 132 0.26 0.76 13.12
CA GLY A 132 1.33 -0.19 12.80
C GLY A 132 0.86 -1.38 12.02
N TYR A 133 -0.15 -2.10 12.52
CA TYR A 133 -0.70 -3.27 11.85
C TYR A 133 -1.22 -2.97 10.43
N GLY A 134 -2.00 -1.91 10.26
CA GLY A 134 -2.53 -1.54 8.95
C GLY A 134 -1.43 -1.11 7.97
N ALA A 135 -0.38 -0.44 8.47
CA ALA A 135 0.79 -0.09 7.66
C ALA A 135 1.58 -1.35 7.26
N ALA A 136 1.88 -2.25 8.21
CA ALA A 136 2.63 -3.49 7.97
C ALA A 136 1.90 -4.40 6.96
N ILE A 137 0.60 -4.61 7.14
CA ILE A 137 -0.21 -5.44 6.25
C ILE A 137 -0.32 -4.83 4.85
N THR A 138 -0.49 -3.51 4.76
CA THR A 138 -0.56 -2.82 3.47
C THR A 138 0.79 -2.84 2.78
N TYR A 139 1.88 -2.62 3.53
CA TYR A 139 3.23 -2.70 3.00
C TYR A 139 3.50 -4.09 2.42
N LEU A 140 3.25 -5.15 3.19
CA LEU A 140 3.40 -6.53 2.73
C LEU A 140 2.51 -6.84 1.53
N GLY A 141 1.20 -6.57 1.63
CA GLY A 141 0.21 -6.95 0.64
C GLY A 141 0.37 -6.26 -0.71
N GLU A 142 1.04 -5.10 -0.74
CA GLU A 142 1.38 -4.38 -1.97
C GLU A 142 2.65 -4.89 -2.66
N PHE A 143 3.47 -5.73 -2.01
CA PHE A 143 4.65 -6.36 -2.60
C PHE A 143 4.43 -7.80 -3.03
N VAL A 144 3.53 -8.53 -2.34
CA VAL A 144 3.35 -9.95 -2.58
C VAL A 144 2.46 -10.23 -3.79
N PRO A 145 2.68 -11.37 -4.49
CA PRO A 145 1.85 -11.77 -5.62
C PRO A 145 0.37 -11.93 -5.24
N GLU A 146 -0.54 -11.46 -6.10
CA GLU A 146 -1.99 -11.47 -5.85
C GLU A 146 -2.53 -12.87 -5.54
N HIS A 147 -2.07 -13.89 -6.27
CA HIS A 147 -2.50 -15.28 -6.13
C HIS A 147 -1.97 -16.00 -4.88
N ARG A 148 -1.13 -15.34 -4.06
CA ARG A 148 -0.58 -15.85 -2.79
C ARG A 148 -0.69 -14.84 -1.66
N ARG A 149 -1.50 -13.82 -1.81
CA ARG A 149 -1.63 -12.73 -0.83
C ARG A 149 -2.11 -13.26 0.52
N GLY A 150 -3.09 -14.16 0.53
CA GLY A 150 -3.57 -14.80 1.75
C GLY A 150 -2.49 -15.60 2.48
N LEU A 151 -1.68 -16.39 1.76
CA LEU A 151 -0.56 -17.12 2.35
C LEU A 151 0.41 -16.19 3.07
N TYR A 152 0.91 -15.16 2.36
CA TYR A 152 1.94 -14.27 2.92
C TYR A 152 1.41 -13.39 4.06
N THR A 153 0.18 -12.90 3.95
CA THR A 153 -0.45 -12.17 5.06
C THR A 153 -0.78 -13.09 6.23
N GLY A 154 -1.06 -14.37 5.97
CA GLY A 154 -1.22 -15.40 7.02
C GLY A 154 0.05 -15.64 7.83
N ILE A 155 1.23 -15.57 7.23
CA ILE A 155 2.51 -15.65 7.95
C ILE A 155 2.61 -14.51 8.98
N LEU A 156 2.12 -13.31 8.65
CA LEU A 156 2.12 -12.18 9.58
C LEU A 156 1.34 -12.48 10.87
N PHE A 157 0.27 -13.26 10.78
CA PHE A 157 -0.56 -13.64 11.94
C PHE A 157 0.05 -14.65 12.88
N THR A 158 1.23 -15.18 12.58
CA THR A 158 1.98 -16.02 13.54
C THR A 158 2.68 -15.17 14.61
N THR A 159 2.79 -13.86 14.43
CA THR A 159 3.53 -12.94 15.31
C THR A 159 2.97 -12.83 16.74
N PRO A 160 1.65 -12.89 17.02
CA PRO A 160 1.17 -12.88 18.40
C PRO A 160 1.73 -14.02 19.24
N ALA A 161 1.66 -15.25 18.72
CA ALA A 161 2.17 -16.43 19.41
C ALA A 161 3.70 -16.37 19.60
N ALA A 162 4.42 -15.96 18.56
CA ALA A 162 5.87 -15.76 18.63
C ALA A 162 6.26 -14.67 19.65
N GLY A 163 5.51 -13.56 19.70
CA GLY A 163 5.74 -12.47 20.66
C GLY A 163 5.57 -12.91 22.09
N MET A 164 4.50 -13.66 22.40
CA MET A 164 4.28 -14.21 23.74
C MET A 164 5.42 -15.14 24.16
N ALA A 165 5.85 -16.03 23.29
CA ALA A 165 6.96 -16.96 23.57
C ALA A 165 8.26 -16.21 23.84
N LEU A 166 8.61 -15.24 23.00
CA LEU A 166 9.85 -14.48 23.15
C LEU A 166 9.87 -13.67 24.44
N VAL A 167 8.80 -12.96 24.78
CA VAL A 167 8.73 -12.20 26.03
C VAL A 167 8.79 -13.12 27.24
N GLY A 168 8.04 -14.23 27.23
CA GLY A 168 8.12 -15.24 28.28
C GLY A 168 9.54 -15.78 28.46
N THR A 169 10.24 -16.05 27.36
CA THR A 169 11.65 -16.50 27.38
C THR A 169 12.57 -15.40 27.93
N VAL A 170 12.40 -14.14 27.55
CA VAL A 170 13.19 -13.02 28.08
C VAL A 170 12.98 -12.88 29.59
N ILE A 171 11.74 -12.94 30.09
CA ILE A 171 11.41 -12.84 31.49
C ILE A 171 12.05 -14.03 32.26
N TRP A 172 11.88 -15.25 31.75
CA TRP A 172 12.47 -16.45 32.36
C TRP A 172 13.99 -16.36 32.43
N LEU A 173 14.65 -16.00 31.34
CA LEU A 173 16.10 -15.86 31.26
C LEU A 173 16.62 -14.80 32.24
N LEU A 174 16.00 -13.60 32.23
CA LEU A 174 16.39 -12.54 33.16
C LEU A 174 16.17 -12.90 34.62
N SER A 175 15.06 -13.55 34.96
CA SER A 175 14.78 -14.00 36.32
C SER A 175 15.73 -15.10 36.77
N THR A 176 16.18 -15.97 35.88
CA THR A 176 17.16 -17.03 36.16
C THR A 176 18.58 -16.48 36.37
N ILE A 177 19.00 -15.54 35.50
CA ILE A 177 20.35 -14.94 35.55
C ILE A 177 20.51 -14.01 36.76
N LEU A 178 19.51 -13.15 37.01
CA LEU A 178 19.56 -12.14 38.06
C LEU A 178 19.14 -12.68 39.44
N GLY A 179 18.40 -13.78 39.44
CA GLY A 179 17.65 -14.24 40.61
C GLY A 179 16.32 -13.49 40.76
N GLN A 180 15.37 -14.15 41.45
CA GLN A 180 13.98 -13.66 41.53
C GLN A 180 13.88 -12.28 42.22
N ASP A 181 14.65 -12.06 43.29
CA ASP A 181 14.60 -10.82 44.06
C ASP A 181 15.13 -9.62 43.26
N ALA A 182 16.28 -9.78 42.60
CA ALA A 182 16.84 -8.72 41.75
C ALA A 182 15.97 -8.48 40.52
N PHE A 183 15.39 -9.52 39.95
CA PHE A 183 14.45 -9.37 38.82
C PHE A 183 13.22 -8.56 39.25
N LEU A 184 12.61 -8.85 40.40
CA LEU A 184 11.43 -8.09 40.88
C LEU A 184 11.79 -6.67 41.33
N ALA A 185 13.01 -6.43 41.84
CA ALA A 185 13.45 -5.12 42.26
C ALA A 185 13.69 -4.15 41.05
N TRP A 186 14.43 -4.62 40.06
CA TRP A 186 14.80 -3.77 38.93
C TRP A 186 14.89 -4.48 37.58
N GLY A 187 15.18 -5.79 37.56
CA GLY A 187 15.48 -6.56 36.34
C GLY A 187 14.32 -6.64 35.35
N TRP A 188 13.08 -6.52 35.83
CA TRP A 188 11.88 -6.44 34.96
C TRP A 188 11.94 -5.29 33.94
N ARG A 189 12.66 -4.20 34.26
CA ARG A 189 12.86 -3.05 33.35
C ARG A 189 13.60 -3.45 32.09
N LEU A 190 14.53 -4.40 32.17
CA LEU A 190 15.29 -4.91 31.04
C LEU A 190 14.38 -5.59 29.99
N THR A 191 13.26 -6.16 30.41
CA THR A 191 12.28 -6.72 29.46
C THR A 191 11.76 -5.63 28.51
N PHE A 192 11.42 -4.46 29.04
CA PHE A 192 11.00 -3.31 28.24
C PHE A 192 12.14 -2.73 27.39
N VAL A 193 13.36 -2.70 27.92
CA VAL A 193 14.55 -2.24 27.16
C VAL A 193 14.80 -3.16 25.96
N VAL A 194 14.72 -4.47 26.15
CA VAL A 194 14.89 -5.45 25.05
C VAL A 194 13.80 -5.26 24.00
N ALA A 195 12.53 -5.18 24.42
CA ALA A 195 11.41 -4.97 23.50
C ALA A 195 11.59 -3.66 22.71
N ALA A 196 11.83 -2.54 23.38
CA ALA A 196 12.04 -1.24 22.74
C ALA A 196 13.24 -1.25 21.79
N SER A 197 14.34 -1.91 22.14
CA SER A 197 15.52 -2.00 21.27
C SER A 197 15.20 -2.66 19.94
N THR A 198 14.31 -3.64 19.90
CA THR A 198 13.87 -4.28 18.64
C THR A 198 13.12 -3.33 17.74
N ASP A 199 12.27 -2.44 18.29
CA ASP A 199 11.56 -1.42 17.53
C ASP A 199 12.51 -0.43 16.86
N LEU A 200 13.50 0.07 17.62
CA LEU A 200 14.47 1.03 17.12
C LEU A 200 15.38 0.43 16.04
N ILE A 201 15.87 -0.79 16.27
CA ILE A 201 16.69 -1.52 15.30
C ILE A 201 15.91 -1.71 13.99
N LEU A 202 14.66 -2.16 14.11
CA LEU A 202 13.83 -2.42 12.94
C LEU A 202 13.46 -1.14 12.20
N ALA A 203 13.08 -0.07 12.90
CA ALA A 203 12.82 1.22 12.29
C ALA A 203 14.04 1.73 11.50
N THR A 204 15.25 1.53 12.06
CA THR A 204 16.52 1.88 11.42
C THR A 204 16.76 1.03 10.17
N ILE A 205 16.55 -0.29 10.25
CA ILE A 205 16.68 -1.20 9.10
C ILE A 205 15.72 -0.79 7.97
N ILE A 206 14.44 -0.52 8.30
CA ILE A 206 13.44 -0.10 7.31
C ILE A 206 13.84 1.25 6.68
N LEU A 207 14.32 2.19 7.49
CA LEU A 207 14.70 3.53 7.03
C LEU A 207 15.78 3.46 5.95
N PHE A 208 16.84 2.70 6.16
CA PHE A 208 18.02 2.70 5.30
C PHE A 208 17.97 1.65 4.19
N PHE A 209 17.40 0.48 4.42
CA PHE A 209 17.52 -0.66 3.50
C PHE A 209 16.26 -0.97 2.68
N TYR A 210 15.09 -0.44 3.06
CA TYR A 210 13.85 -0.76 2.38
C TYR A 210 13.28 0.41 1.59
N LYS A 211 12.70 0.09 0.43
CA LYS A 211 12.06 1.06 -0.47
C LYS A 211 10.57 1.20 -0.13
N GLU A 212 9.97 2.30 -0.60
CA GLU A 212 8.53 2.49 -0.57
C GLU A 212 7.82 1.45 -1.46
N THR A 213 6.54 1.16 -1.16
CA THR A 213 5.77 0.17 -1.91
C THR A 213 5.61 0.55 -3.39
N PRO A 214 5.59 -0.45 -4.30
CA PRO A 214 5.34 -0.20 -5.71
C PRO A 214 4.01 0.52 -5.93
N ALA A 215 2.93 0.11 -5.21
CA ALA A 215 1.61 0.72 -5.31
C ALA A 215 1.61 2.20 -4.95
N PHE A 216 2.25 2.57 -3.85
CA PHE A 216 2.33 3.98 -3.46
C PHE A 216 3.25 4.78 -4.38
N SER A 217 4.33 4.18 -4.85
CA SER A 217 5.22 4.81 -5.83
C SER A 217 4.48 5.11 -7.13
N MET A 218 3.62 4.19 -7.59
CA MET A 218 2.73 4.39 -8.73
C MET A 218 1.71 5.50 -8.46
N LEU A 219 1.01 5.43 -7.32
CA LEU A 219 0.04 6.45 -6.90
C LEU A 219 0.68 7.83 -6.90
N ARG A 220 1.91 7.92 -6.42
CA ARG A 220 2.71 9.14 -6.41
C ARG A 220 3.14 9.56 -7.82
N ALA A 221 3.52 8.62 -8.68
CA ALA A 221 3.94 8.90 -10.05
C ALA A 221 2.79 9.45 -10.90
N VAL A 222 1.57 8.87 -10.77
CA VAL A 222 0.35 9.38 -11.44
C VAL A 222 -0.36 10.48 -10.64
N ARG A 223 0.24 10.96 -9.55
CA ARG A 223 -0.26 12.04 -8.68
C ARG A 223 -1.69 11.87 -8.16
N ARG A 224 -2.13 10.65 -7.93
CA ARG A 224 -3.44 10.35 -7.32
C ARG A 224 -3.39 10.16 -5.81
N VAL A 225 -2.32 10.64 -5.14
CA VAL A 225 -2.25 10.68 -3.67
C VAL A 225 -3.30 11.66 -3.16
N THR A 226 -4.21 11.16 -2.32
CA THR A 226 -5.27 12.02 -1.77
C THR A 226 -4.72 13.03 -0.76
N SER A 227 -5.23 14.25 -0.81
CA SER A 227 -4.89 15.28 0.20
C SER A 227 -5.68 15.14 1.49
N ALA A 228 -6.79 14.38 1.46
CA ALA A 228 -7.70 14.22 2.59
C ALA A 228 -8.20 12.76 2.72
N PRO A 229 -7.30 11.78 3.00
CA PRO A 229 -7.66 10.37 3.05
C PRO A 229 -8.76 10.08 4.05
N ILE A 230 -8.72 10.70 5.21
CA ILE A 230 -9.73 10.52 6.27
C ILE A 230 -11.13 10.96 5.80
N ARG A 231 -11.24 12.15 5.18
CA ARG A 231 -12.51 12.62 4.62
C ARG A 231 -13.03 11.68 3.54
N GLU A 232 -12.13 11.09 2.76
CA GLU A 232 -12.49 10.15 1.71
C GLU A 232 -12.98 8.82 2.29
N VAL A 233 -12.31 8.27 3.32
CA VAL A 233 -12.74 7.06 4.05
C VAL A 233 -14.16 7.21 4.61
N PHE A 234 -14.48 8.37 5.19
CA PHE A 234 -15.80 8.66 5.73
C PHE A 234 -16.83 9.17 4.68
N SER A 235 -16.45 9.20 3.40
CA SER A 235 -17.40 9.55 2.34
C SER A 235 -18.49 8.50 2.17
N ARG A 236 -19.67 8.90 1.63
CA ARG A 236 -20.78 7.98 1.35
C ARG A 236 -20.38 6.78 0.50
N LYS A 237 -19.36 6.95 -0.35
CA LYS A 237 -18.85 5.89 -1.23
C LYS A 237 -18.13 4.77 -0.46
N PHE A 238 -17.35 5.11 0.56
CA PHE A 238 -16.47 4.15 1.24
C PHE A 238 -16.92 3.77 2.64
N ILE A 239 -17.77 4.60 3.29
CA ILE A 239 -18.24 4.31 4.66
C ILE A 239 -18.95 2.95 4.74
N VAL A 240 -19.73 2.58 3.72
CA VAL A 240 -20.41 1.27 3.67
C VAL A 240 -19.40 0.12 3.66
N LEU A 241 -18.28 0.27 2.94
CA LEU A 241 -17.21 -0.74 2.91
C LEU A 241 -16.49 -0.81 4.26
N VAL A 242 -16.25 0.33 4.92
CA VAL A 242 -15.67 0.39 6.27
C VAL A 242 -16.59 -0.31 7.28
N LEU A 243 -17.90 -0.02 7.23
CA LEU A 243 -18.88 -0.66 8.10
C LEU A 243 -18.98 -2.17 7.81
N LEU A 244 -18.93 -2.57 6.55
CA LEU A 244 -18.93 -3.99 6.16
C LEU A 244 -17.68 -4.70 6.68
N ALA A 245 -16.50 -4.10 6.52
CA ALA A 245 -15.24 -4.62 7.03
C ALA A 245 -15.26 -4.72 8.57
N TRP A 246 -15.69 -3.65 9.25
CA TRP A 246 -15.78 -3.61 10.70
C TRP A 246 -16.84 -4.58 11.21
N ILE A 247 -18.12 -4.33 10.93
CA ILE A 247 -19.25 -5.09 11.53
C ILE A 247 -19.25 -6.53 10.99
N GLY A 248 -19.18 -6.68 9.66
CA GLY A 248 -19.38 -7.98 9.01
C GLY A 248 -18.23 -8.97 9.13
N VAL A 249 -16.99 -8.49 9.32
CA VAL A 249 -15.81 -9.35 9.32
C VAL A 249 -14.98 -9.17 10.59
N VAL A 250 -14.27 -8.05 10.73
CA VAL A 250 -13.31 -7.87 11.82
C VAL A 250 -13.98 -7.77 13.19
N GLY A 251 -15.10 -7.04 13.26
CA GLY A 251 -15.86 -6.87 14.48
C GLY A 251 -16.62 -8.13 14.91
N ALA A 252 -17.08 -8.92 13.93
CA ALA A 252 -17.64 -10.24 14.21
C ALA A 252 -16.59 -11.21 14.75
N HIS A 253 -15.34 -11.13 14.24
CA HIS A 253 -14.28 -12.00 14.68
C HIS A 253 -13.61 -11.54 16.00
N GLY A 254 -13.68 -10.26 16.34
CA GLY A 254 -13.09 -9.69 17.55
C GLY A 254 -13.50 -10.41 18.84
N PRO A 255 -14.79 -10.54 19.16
CA PRO A 255 -15.26 -11.29 20.34
C PRO A 255 -14.80 -12.74 20.37
N ILE A 256 -14.78 -13.41 19.21
CA ILE A 256 -14.29 -14.79 19.08
C ILE A 256 -12.81 -14.87 19.48
N TRP A 257 -11.98 -13.97 18.92
CA TRP A 257 -10.54 -13.93 19.18
C TRP A 257 -10.24 -13.67 20.66
N TYR A 258 -10.87 -12.66 21.27
CA TYR A 258 -10.63 -12.34 22.69
C TYR A 258 -11.17 -13.41 23.63
N THR A 259 -12.28 -14.06 23.30
CA THR A 259 -12.76 -15.21 24.06
C THR A 259 -11.73 -16.34 24.02
N ASN A 260 -11.19 -16.65 22.84
CA ASN A 260 -10.20 -17.70 22.67
C ASN A 260 -8.86 -17.35 23.34
N GLN A 261 -8.32 -16.16 23.09
CA GLN A 261 -6.96 -15.79 23.50
C GLN A 261 -6.85 -15.31 24.95
N LEU A 262 -7.96 -14.99 25.59
CA LEU A 262 -7.93 -14.45 26.95
C LEU A 262 -8.97 -15.10 27.85
N PHE A 263 -10.24 -15.07 27.45
CA PHE A 263 -11.34 -15.40 28.35
C PHE A 263 -11.39 -16.88 28.73
N ASN A 264 -10.91 -17.79 27.88
CA ASN A 264 -10.83 -19.23 28.21
C ASN A 264 -10.05 -19.51 29.49
N THR A 265 -8.97 -18.76 29.75
CA THR A 265 -8.17 -18.92 30.99
C THR A 265 -8.95 -18.46 32.22
N TYR A 266 -9.76 -17.43 32.11
CA TYR A 266 -10.64 -16.98 33.18
C TYR A 266 -11.79 -17.97 33.42
N TYR A 267 -12.33 -18.55 32.33
CA TYR A 267 -13.44 -19.50 32.40
C TYR A 267 -13.09 -20.74 33.24
N VAL A 268 -11.98 -21.40 32.91
CA VAL A 268 -11.54 -22.63 33.62
C VAL A 268 -10.78 -22.35 34.91
N GLY A 269 -10.21 -21.13 35.04
CA GLY A 269 -9.41 -20.71 36.17
C GLY A 269 -10.20 -20.28 37.40
N PRO A 270 -9.48 -19.75 38.41
CA PRO A 270 -10.07 -19.39 39.72
C PRO A 270 -11.17 -18.33 39.67
N ASN A 271 -11.25 -17.59 38.59
CA ASN A 271 -12.19 -16.48 38.46
C ASN A 271 -13.66 -16.93 38.31
N PHE A 272 -13.90 -18.07 37.64
CA PHE A 272 -15.25 -18.54 37.35
C PHE A 272 -15.47 -20.01 37.75
N ARG A 273 -14.88 -20.95 37.01
CA ARG A 273 -15.13 -22.39 37.23
C ARG A 273 -14.19 -23.04 38.22
N ASN A 274 -13.00 -22.51 38.44
CA ASN A 274 -11.97 -23.01 39.32
C ASN A 274 -11.62 -24.51 39.11
N TYR A 275 -11.58 -24.94 37.85
CA TYR A 275 -11.19 -26.31 37.48
C TYR A 275 -9.69 -26.52 37.56
N VAL A 276 -8.92 -25.48 37.26
CA VAL A 276 -7.46 -25.46 37.29
C VAL A 276 -6.96 -24.13 37.86
N ASP A 277 -5.70 -24.15 38.36
CA ASP A 277 -5.05 -22.91 38.77
C ASP A 277 -4.72 -22.00 37.56
N ALA A 278 -4.41 -20.73 37.83
CA ALA A 278 -4.17 -19.72 36.78
C ALA A 278 -2.94 -20.05 35.91
N ALA A 279 -1.91 -20.69 36.46
CA ALA A 279 -0.70 -21.06 35.70
C ALA A 279 -1.02 -22.19 34.73
N THR A 280 -1.73 -23.23 35.19
CA THR A 280 -2.20 -24.33 34.33
C THR A 280 -3.13 -23.85 33.24
N ALA A 281 -4.10 -22.97 33.54
CA ALA A 281 -4.99 -22.36 32.53
C ALA A 281 -4.23 -21.62 31.44
N SER A 282 -3.24 -20.81 31.83
CA SER A 282 -2.36 -20.09 30.91
C SER A 282 -1.49 -21.03 30.08
N GLY A 283 -0.98 -22.09 30.66
CA GLY A 283 -0.19 -23.12 29.98
C GLY A 283 -0.99 -23.86 28.91
N LEU A 284 -2.25 -24.22 29.24
CA LEU A 284 -3.19 -24.85 28.29
C LEU A 284 -3.41 -23.96 27.06
N LEU A 285 -3.68 -22.69 27.28
CA LEU A 285 -3.90 -21.74 26.19
C LEU A 285 -2.64 -21.54 25.34
N ALA A 286 -1.50 -21.32 25.98
CA ALA A 286 -0.24 -21.08 25.28
C ALA A 286 0.14 -22.28 24.38
N THR A 287 0.15 -23.50 24.94
CA THR A 287 0.52 -24.70 24.18
C THR A 287 -0.49 -25.04 23.09
N ALA A 288 -1.78 -24.83 23.32
CA ALA A 288 -2.82 -24.99 22.30
C ALA A 288 -2.65 -23.98 21.14
N THR A 289 -2.31 -22.73 21.48
CA THR A 289 -2.06 -21.67 20.46
C THR A 289 -0.83 -22.00 19.61
N TYR A 290 0.27 -22.45 20.21
CA TYR A 290 1.46 -22.86 19.46
C TYR A 290 1.19 -24.05 18.55
N ALA A 291 0.44 -25.05 19.04
CA ALA A 291 0.06 -26.20 18.21
C ALA A 291 -0.85 -25.84 17.02
N ALA A 292 -1.53 -24.70 17.07
CA ALA A 292 -2.43 -24.22 16.01
C ALA A 292 -1.83 -23.11 15.11
N ILE A 293 -0.61 -22.63 15.36
CA ILE A 293 -0.01 -21.47 14.69
C ILE A 293 0.08 -21.61 13.17
N TRP A 294 0.28 -22.83 12.68
CA TRP A 294 0.38 -23.14 11.25
C TRP A 294 -0.95 -22.99 10.50
N MET A 295 -2.06 -22.89 11.22
CA MET A 295 -3.38 -22.68 10.63
C MET A 295 -3.50 -21.33 9.93
N TYR A 296 -2.86 -20.29 10.45
CA TYR A 296 -2.93 -18.93 9.89
C TYR A 296 -2.43 -18.85 8.43
N PRO A 297 -1.20 -19.31 8.11
CA PRO A 297 -0.74 -19.32 6.71
C PRO A 297 -1.46 -20.37 5.87
N LEU A 298 -1.83 -21.54 6.44
CA LEU A 298 -2.54 -22.60 5.72
C LEU A 298 -3.89 -22.11 5.20
N PHE A 299 -4.74 -21.55 6.06
CA PHE A 299 -6.04 -21.03 5.64
C PHE A 299 -5.94 -19.75 4.83
N GLY A 300 -4.87 -18.97 5.01
CA GLY A 300 -4.49 -17.93 4.09
C GLY A 300 -4.27 -18.47 2.66
N TYR A 301 -3.49 -19.56 2.53
CA TYR A 301 -3.27 -20.24 1.25
C TYR A 301 -4.55 -20.88 0.67
N ILE A 302 -5.35 -21.52 1.51
CA ILE A 302 -6.64 -22.08 1.09
C ILE A 302 -7.54 -20.97 0.53
N SER A 303 -7.58 -19.80 1.19
CA SER A 303 -8.35 -18.66 0.72
C SER A 303 -7.86 -18.11 -0.63
N ASP A 304 -6.58 -18.30 -0.96
CA ASP A 304 -6.03 -17.97 -2.29
C ASP A 304 -6.54 -18.90 -3.39
N LYS A 305 -7.19 -20.00 -3.04
CA LYS A 305 -7.74 -21.01 -3.97
C LYS A 305 -9.27 -20.99 -4.07
N ILE A 306 -9.95 -20.96 -2.92
CA ILE A 306 -11.41 -21.12 -2.86
C ILE A 306 -12.17 -19.80 -2.63
N GLY A 307 -11.44 -18.69 -2.37
CA GLY A 307 -12.03 -17.40 -2.08
C GLY A 307 -11.83 -16.94 -0.63
N ARG A 308 -11.92 -15.63 -0.41
CA ARG A 308 -11.80 -15.01 0.93
C ARG A 308 -13.04 -15.26 1.75
N LYS A 309 -14.21 -15.04 1.13
CA LYS A 309 -15.52 -15.09 1.80
C LYS A 309 -15.81 -16.47 2.41
N PRO A 310 -15.63 -17.63 1.71
CA PRO A 310 -15.89 -18.94 2.30
C PRO A 310 -15.03 -19.20 3.56
N VAL A 311 -13.73 -18.84 3.51
CA VAL A 311 -12.80 -19.07 4.63
C VAL A 311 -13.16 -18.20 5.83
N LEU A 312 -13.45 -16.91 5.61
CA LEU A 312 -13.86 -15.98 6.66
C LEU A 312 -15.16 -16.41 7.35
N LEU A 313 -16.16 -16.80 6.56
CA LEU A 313 -17.44 -17.28 7.11
C LEU A 313 -17.28 -18.60 7.86
N LEU A 314 -16.47 -19.53 7.34
CA LEU A 314 -16.15 -20.77 8.03
C LEU A 314 -15.50 -20.51 9.39
N GLY A 315 -14.56 -19.56 9.45
CA GLY A 315 -13.92 -19.17 10.72
C GLY A 315 -14.88 -18.55 11.70
N ILE A 316 -15.73 -17.61 11.29
CA ILE A 316 -16.67 -16.91 12.18
C ILE A 316 -17.80 -17.86 12.63
N TYR A 317 -18.53 -18.45 11.69
CA TYR A 317 -19.64 -19.34 12.01
C TYR A 317 -19.18 -20.67 12.61
N GLY A 318 -18.04 -21.21 12.15
CA GLY A 318 -17.47 -22.43 12.72
C GLY A 318 -17.12 -22.27 14.19
N ASN A 319 -16.45 -21.17 14.58
CA ASN A 319 -16.21 -20.86 16.00
C ASN A 319 -17.52 -20.64 16.76
N ALA A 320 -18.42 -19.82 16.22
CA ALA A 320 -19.67 -19.48 16.88
C ALA A 320 -20.53 -20.73 17.15
N LEU A 321 -20.53 -21.70 16.26
CA LEU A 321 -21.22 -22.98 16.45
C LEU A 321 -20.44 -23.95 17.36
N TRP A 322 -19.09 -23.91 17.32
CA TRP A 322 -18.26 -24.82 18.11
C TRP A 322 -18.14 -24.38 19.58
N PHE A 323 -18.13 -23.08 19.89
CA PHE A 323 -17.96 -22.58 21.26
C PHE A 323 -19.01 -23.14 22.25
N PRO A 324 -20.32 -23.16 21.95
CA PRO A 324 -21.29 -23.80 22.81
C PRO A 324 -20.92 -25.23 23.17
N VAL A 325 -20.57 -26.01 22.17
CA VAL A 325 -20.20 -27.42 22.36
C VAL A 325 -18.90 -27.55 23.19
N ALA A 326 -17.88 -26.75 22.85
CA ALA A 326 -16.59 -26.78 23.53
C ALA A 326 -16.70 -26.38 25.02
N PHE A 327 -17.43 -25.30 25.33
CA PHE A 327 -17.65 -24.88 26.72
C PHE A 327 -18.49 -25.88 27.48
N TRP A 328 -19.50 -26.46 26.87
CA TRP A 328 -20.28 -27.55 27.49
C TRP A 328 -19.40 -28.77 27.81
N LEU A 329 -18.55 -29.19 26.87
CA LEU A 329 -17.58 -30.28 27.09
C LEU A 329 -16.57 -29.94 28.18
N ILE A 330 -16.09 -28.67 28.21
CA ILE A 330 -15.18 -28.22 29.31
C ILE A 330 -15.87 -28.39 30.67
N ASP A 331 -17.15 -28.06 30.78
CA ASP A 331 -17.92 -28.24 32.02
C ASP A 331 -18.17 -29.71 32.39
N GLN A 332 -18.01 -30.66 31.43
CA GLN A 332 -18.06 -32.10 31.72
C GLN A 332 -16.69 -32.68 32.16
N VAL A 333 -15.58 -32.21 31.55
CA VAL A 333 -14.25 -32.78 31.81
C VAL A 333 -13.50 -32.04 32.91
N GLY A 334 -13.79 -30.72 33.10
CA GLY A 334 -13.13 -29.88 34.10
C GLY A 334 -13.24 -30.39 35.52
N PRO A 335 -14.43 -30.76 36.03
CA PRO A 335 -14.60 -31.32 37.38
C PRO A 335 -13.83 -32.63 37.63
N ARG A 336 -13.47 -33.34 36.53
CA ARG A 336 -12.68 -34.59 36.60
C ARG A 336 -11.18 -34.34 36.60
N GLY A 337 -10.76 -33.08 36.42
CA GLY A 337 -9.34 -32.73 36.33
C GLY A 337 -8.64 -33.26 35.06
N ASP A 338 -9.39 -33.53 33.99
CA ASP A 338 -8.82 -34.06 32.75
C ASP A 338 -8.17 -32.92 31.92
N ILE A 339 -6.89 -32.68 32.26
CA ILE A 339 -6.05 -31.65 31.62
C ILE A 339 -5.90 -31.88 30.11
N ASN A 340 -5.77 -33.16 29.70
CA ASN A 340 -5.56 -33.49 28.29
C ASN A 340 -6.82 -33.19 27.44
N ALA A 341 -8.01 -33.55 27.96
CA ALA A 341 -9.27 -33.22 27.30
C ALA A 341 -9.48 -31.70 27.23
N MET A 342 -9.21 -30.97 28.32
CA MET A 342 -9.27 -29.50 28.31
C MET A 342 -8.30 -28.87 27.28
N TRP A 343 -7.06 -29.42 27.21
CA TRP A 343 -6.10 -28.98 26.20
C TRP A 343 -6.60 -29.20 24.78
N LEU A 344 -7.17 -30.36 24.47
CA LEU A 344 -7.72 -30.68 23.15
C LEU A 344 -8.87 -29.73 22.78
N LEU A 345 -9.72 -29.38 23.74
CA LEU A 345 -10.81 -28.42 23.54
C LEU A 345 -10.27 -27.01 23.27
N PHE A 346 -9.27 -26.55 24.01
CA PHE A 346 -8.59 -25.27 23.76
C PHE A 346 -7.94 -25.24 22.37
N TRP A 347 -7.23 -26.34 22.03
CA TRP A 347 -6.63 -26.47 20.71
C TRP A 347 -7.65 -26.41 19.58
N SER A 348 -8.78 -27.11 19.72
CA SER A 348 -9.85 -27.11 18.72
C SER A 348 -10.49 -25.74 18.55
N MET A 349 -10.74 -25.00 19.64
CA MET A 349 -11.22 -23.61 19.57
C MET A 349 -10.21 -22.70 18.89
N THR A 350 -8.92 -22.85 19.20
CA THR A 350 -7.84 -22.08 18.58
C THR A 350 -7.68 -22.41 17.09
N LEU A 351 -7.91 -23.66 16.71
CA LEU A 351 -7.89 -24.11 15.32
C LEU A 351 -8.95 -23.41 14.49
N PHE A 352 -10.21 -23.38 14.93
CA PHE A 352 -11.27 -22.62 14.25
C PHE A 352 -11.00 -21.12 14.26
N ASN A 353 -10.46 -20.59 15.35
CA ASN A 353 -10.02 -19.19 15.39
C ASN A 353 -8.96 -18.89 14.31
N GLY A 354 -7.99 -19.78 14.12
CA GLY A 354 -6.95 -19.69 13.09
C GLY A 354 -7.52 -19.67 11.66
N ILE A 355 -8.66 -20.34 11.43
CA ILE A 355 -9.35 -20.29 10.13
C ILE A 355 -9.83 -18.88 9.82
N GLY A 356 -10.56 -18.25 10.74
CA GLY A 356 -11.15 -16.92 10.53
C GLY A 356 -10.12 -15.78 10.66
N TYR A 357 -9.20 -15.91 11.62
CA TYR A 357 -8.08 -14.96 11.84
C TYR A 357 -6.87 -15.28 10.96
N SER A 358 -7.09 -15.81 9.79
CA SER A 358 -6.03 -16.18 8.85
C SER A 358 -5.64 -15.02 7.93
N GLY A 359 -4.71 -15.31 7.03
CA GLY A 359 -4.36 -14.39 5.95
C GLY A 359 -5.53 -13.98 5.05
N ALA A 360 -6.63 -14.74 5.06
CA ALA A 360 -7.85 -14.40 4.35
C ALA A 360 -8.44 -13.05 4.78
N GLN A 361 -8.43 -12.75 6.08
CA GLN A 361 -8.94 -11.47 6.61
C GLN A 361 -8.13 -10.28 6.15
N SER A 362 -6.81 -10.39 6.21
CA SER A 362 -5.92 -9.32 5.77
C SER A 362 -5.95 -9.12 4.28
N ALA A 363 -5.95 -10.20 3.50
CA ALA A 363 -6.09 -10.13 2.06
C ALA A 363 -7.43 -9.48 1.67
N PHE A 364 -8.53 -9.87 2.32
CA PHE A 364 -9.85 -9.24 2.13
C PHE A 364 -9.81 -7.73 2.38
N LEU A 365 -9.25 -7.29 3.50
CA LEU A 365 -9.16 -5.86 3.83
C LEU A 365 -8.34 -5.08 2.79
N LEU A 366 -7.23 -5.64 2.33
CA LEU A 366 -6.37 -5.02 1.31
C LEU A 366 -7.07 -4.90 -0.04
N GLU A 367 -7.82 -5.93 -0.42
CA GLU A 367 -8.54 -6.04 -1.69
C GLU A 367 -9.82 -5.19 -1.72
N LEU A 368 -10.41 -4.91 -0.54
CA LEU A 368 -11.64 -4.15 -0.42
C LEU A 368 -11.44 -2.65 -0.67
N PHE A 369 -10.27 -2.10 -0.31
CA PHE A 369 -10.05 -0.65 -0.34
C PHE A 369 -9.07 -0.21 -1.43
N PRO A 370 -9.36 0.90 -2.12
CA PRO A 370 -8.47 1.46 -3.14
C PRO A 370 -7.16 1.95 -2.53
N THR A 371 -6.07 1.89 -3.31
CA THR A 371 -4.69 2.18 -2.86
C THR A 371 -4.55 3.54 -2.17
N ARG A 372 -5.27 4.56 -2.63
CA ARG A 372 -5.14 5.94 -2.13
C ARG A 372 -5.63 6.17 -0.69
N ILE A 373 -6.52 5.29 -0.17
CA ILE A 373 -7.06 5.35 1.20
C ILE A 373 -6.84 4.04 1.96
N ARG A 374 -6.07 3.11 1.41
CA ARG A 374 -5.98 1.73 1.91
C ARG A 374 -5.47 1.67 3.33
N VAL A 375 -4.37 2.38 3.66
CA VAL A 375 -3.82 2.32 5.03
C VAL A 375 -4.84 2.86 6.03
N SER A 376 -5.45 4.03 5.75
CA SER A 376 -6.47 4.62 6.62
C SER A 376 -7.68 3.70 6.81
N ALA A 377 -8.21 3.14 5.72
CA ALA A 377 -9.42 2.32 5.78
C ALA A 377 -9.19 0.95 6.44
N VAL A 378 -8.08 0.29 6.11
CA VAL A 378 -7.67 -1.00 6.71
C VAL A 378 -7.42 -0.83 8.19
N SER A 379 -6.55 0.15 8.58
CA SER A 379 -6.23 0.41 9.99
C SER A 379 -7.48 0.74 10.80
N PHE A 380 -8.34 1.62 10.29
CA PHE A 380 -9.53 2.05 11.01
C PHE A 380 -10.54 0.90 11.20
N SER A 381 -10.85 0.15 10.13
CA SER A 381 -11.77 -1.00 10.21
C SER A 381 -11.24 -2.09 11.16
N TYR A 382 -9.93 -2.37 11.11
CA TYR A 382 -9.28 -3.36 11.96
C TYR A 382 -9.34 -2.95 13.44
N ASN A 383 -9.00 -1.70 13.76
CA ASN A 383 -8.95 -1.25 15.15
C ASN A 383 -10.34 -1.00 15.74
N LEU A 384 -11.36 -0.71 14.95
CA LEU A 384 -12.75 -0.75 15.42
C LEU A 384 -13.17 -2.17 15.77
N GLY A 385 -12.77 -3.18 14.98
CA GLY A 385 -13.10 -4.57 15.24
C GLY A 385 -12.41 -5.12 16.47
N TYR A 386 -11.08 -5.16 16.45
CA TYR A 386 -10.29 -5.73 17.57
C TYR A 386 -10.16 -4.79 18.76
N GLY A 387 -10.09 -3.48 18.56
CA GLY A 387 -9.98 -2.51 19.64
C GLY A 387 -11.29 -2.29 20.40
N VAL A 388 -12.38 -2.05 19.67
CA VAL A 388 -13.68 -1.73 20.31
C VAL A 388 -14.49 -3.01 20.55
N THR A 389 -14.95 -3.70 19.49
CA THR A 389 -15.84 -4.85 19.68
C THR A 389 -15.12 -6.03 20.34
N GLY A 390 -13.88 -6.31 19.97
CA GLY A 390 -13.09 -7.36 20.60
C GLY A 390 -12.62 -6.98 22.00
N GLY A 391 -12.05 -5.79 22.18
CA GLY A 391 -11.54 -5.33 23.47
C GLY A 391 -12.59 -5.23 24.58
N LEU A 392 -13.85 -5.05 24.24
CA LEU A 392 -14.96 -5.08 25.20
C LEU A 392 -15.35 -6.49 25.63
N THR A 393 -14.85 -7.55 25.03
CA THR A 393 -15.28 -8.94 25.29
C THR A 393 -15.21 -9.35 26.77
N PRO A 394 -14.10 -9.17 27.49
CA PRO A 394 -14.05 -9.56 28.90
C PRO A 394 -15.06 -8.78 29.75
N PHE A 395 -15.20 -7.48 29.50
CA PHE A 395 -16.17 -6.63 30.18
C PHE A 395 -17.61 -7.07 29.89
N ALA A 396 -17.95 -7.27 28.62
CA ALA A 396 -19.31 -7.61 28.20
C ALA A 396 -19.74 -8.98 28.78
N ILE A 397 -18.89 -10.00 28.71
CA ILE A 397 -19.21 -11.32 29.27
C ILE A 397 -19.37 -11.23 30.79
N THR A 398 -18.49 -10.50 31.48
CA THR A 398 -18.58 -10.33 32.94
C THR A 398 -19.82 -9.53 33.33
N TRP A 399 -20.19 -8.50 32.58
CA TRP A 399 -21.42 -7.74 32.81
C TRP A 399 -22.67 -8.59 32.63
N ILE A 400 -22.74 -9.37 31.54
CA ILE A 400 -23.85 -10.30 31.31
C ILE A 400 -23.91 -11.32 32.46
N TYR A 401 -22.79 -11.84 32.92
CA TYR A 401 -22.70 -12.73 34.06
C TYR A 401 -23.21 -12.10 35.36
N SER A 402 -22.96 -10.81 35.58
CA SER A 402 -23.44 -10.12 36.77
C SER A 402 -24.95 -10.12 36.87
N VAL A 403 -25.66 -10.12 35.72
CA VAL A 403 -27.10 -10.15 35.58
C VAL A 403 -27.64 -11.59 35.56
N THR A 404 -27.05 -12.46 34.73
CA THR A 404 -27.57 -13.83 34.49
C THR A 404 -27.14 -14.82 35.55
N ARG A 405 -26.02 -14.56 36.25
CA ARG A 405 -25.34 -15.49 37.18
C ARG A 405 -24.94 -16.83 36.52
N ASP A 406 -24.95 -16.87 35.20
CA ASP A 406 -24.55 -18.03 34.42
C ASP A 406 -23.41 -17.64 33.44
N ILE A 407 -22.22 -18.13 33.72
CA ILE A 407 -21.01 -17.82 32.93
C ILE A 407 -21.05 -18.48 31.55
N TYR A 408 -21.63 -19.68 31.45
CA TYR A 408 -21.80 -20.38 30.20
C TYR A 408 -22.74 -19.58 29.27
N LEU A 409 -23.93 -19.23 29.75
CA LEU A 409 -24.89 -18.41 29.00
C LEU A 409 -24.28 -17.05 28.59
N SER A 410 -23.58 -16.40 29.52
CA SER A 410 -22.95 -15.10 29.27
C SER A 410 -21.91 -15.16 28.16
N THR A 411 -21.10 -16.22 28.16
CA THR A 411 -20.09 -16.47 27.12
C THR A 411 -20.76 -16.73 25.77
N LEU A 412 -21.82 -17.57 25.74
CA LEU A 412 -22.56 -17.85 24.50
C LEU A 412 -23.18 -16.61 23.90
N LEU A 413 -23.84 -15.78 24.70
CA LEU A 413 -24.50 -14.57 24.20
C LEU A 413 -23.51 -13.65 23.52
N TYR A 414 -22.34 -13.43 24.09
CA TYR A 414 -21.38 -12.50 23.51
C TYR A 414 -20.43 -13.14 22.49
N ALA A 415 -19.90 -14.33 22.74
CA ALA A 415 -18.93 -14.98 21.87
C ALA A 415 -19.54 -15.76 20.70
N THR A 416 -20.84 -16.06 20.75
CA THR A 416 -21.55 -16.83 19.72
C THR A 416 -22.60 -15.97 19.00
N VAL A 417 -23.60 -15.47 19.75
CA VAL A 417 -24.76 -14.81 19.15
C VAL A 417 -24.35 -13.48 18.49
N VAL A 418 -23.57 -12.65 19.19
CA VAL A 418 -23.12 -11.34 18.66
C VAL A 418 -22.32 -11.50 17.36
N PRO A 419 -21.27 -12.34 17.27
CA PRO A 419 -20.56 -12.58 16.01
C PRO A 419 -21.44 -13.08 14.88
N MET A 420 -22.38 -13.98 15.14
CA MET A 420 -23.29 -14.52 14.12
C MET A 420 -24.18 -13.43 13.53
N ILE A 421 -24.75 -12.59 14.37
CA ILE A 421 -25.59 -11.46 13.95
C ILE A 421 -24.76 -10.44 13.17
N MET A 422 -23.57 -10.09 13.65
CA MET A 422 -22.68 -9.14 12.97
C MET A 422 -22.26 -9.66 11.60
N ALA A 423 -21.90 -10.93 11.50
CA ALA A 423 -21.46 -11.53 10.24
C ALA A 423 -22.59 -11.77 9.23
N LEU A 424 -23.87 -11.70 9.66
CA LEU A 424 -25.01 -11.95 8.78
C LEU A 424 -25.04 -10.99 7.58
N TRP A 425 -24.67 -9.72 7.78
CA TRP A 425 -24.58 -8.76 6.69
C TRP A 425 -23.53 -9.18 5.65
N TYR A 426 -22.36 -9.63 6.12
CA TYR A 426 -21.30 -10.11 5.22
C TYR A 426 -21.72 -11.41 4.50
N LEU A 427 -22.39 -12.32 5.22
CA LEU A 427 -22.92 -13.55 4.61
C LEU A 427 -23.87 -13.22 3.44
N LEU A 428 -24.84 -12.32 3.64
CA LEU A 428 -25.90 -12.03 2.68
C LEU A 428 -25.41 -11.12 1.53
N LYS A 429 -24.61 -10.10 1.81
CA LYS A 429 -24.25 -9.02 0.87
C LYS A 429 -22.76 -8.75 0.75
N GLY A 430 -21.91 -9.43 1.51
CA GLY A 430 -20.47 -9.21 1.44
C GLY A 430 -19.90 -9.68 0.10
N PRO A 431 -18.99 -8.90 -0.50
CA PRO A 431 -18.32 -9.28 -1.74
C PRO A 431 -17.31 -10.42 -1.52
N GLU A 432 -17.08 -11.23 -2.55
CA GLU A 432 -15.85 -11.97 -2.69
C GLU A 432 -14.78 -11.03 -3.25
N THR A 433 -13.58 -11.07 -2.69
CA THR A 433 -12.48 -10.19 -3.12
C THR A 433 -11.33 -10.92 -3.80
N LEU A 434 -11.35 -12.26 -3.85
CA LEU A 434 -10.36 -13.03 -4.59
C LEU A 434 -10.35 -12.60 -6.06
N GLY A 435 -9.17 -12.30 -6.59
CA GLY A 435 -8.99 -11.84 -7.96
C GLY A 435 -9.21 -10.33 -8.16
N VAL A 436 -9.56 -9.59 -7.10
CA VAL A 436 -9.58 -8.13 -7.15
C VAL A 436 -8.14 -7.63 -7.28
N ARG A 437 -7.87 -6.99 -8.41
CA ARG A 437 -6.56 -6.38 -8.66
C ARG A 437 -6.45 -5.09 -7.89
N ILE A 438 -5.53 -5.06 -6.93
CA ILE A 438 -5.27 -3.84 -6.13
C ILE A 438 -4.74 -2.68 -6.99
N TRP A 439 -4.33 -2.97 -8.22
CA TRP A 439 -3.83 -2.06 -9.24
C TRP A 439 -4.91 -1.55 -10.19
N ALA A 440 -6.17 -1.99 -10.08
CA ALA A 440 -7.23 -1.65 -11.03
C ALA A 440 -7.45 -0.13 -11.21
N GLU A 441 -7.07 0.69 -10.23
CA GLU A 441 -7.08 2.15 -10.35
C GLU A 441 -6.04 2.67 -11.36
N PHE A 442 -5.01 1.88 -11.63
CA PHE A 442 -3.88 2.19 -12.50
C PHE A 442 -3.83 1.31 -13.74
N ALA A 443 -4.95 0.66 -14.09
CA ALA A 443 -5.05 -0.12 -15.30
C ALA A 443 -4.77 0.75 -16.53
N SER A 444 -3.96 0.24 -17.45
CA SER A 444 -3.49 0.98 -18.63
C SER A 444 -4.64 1.50 -19.49
N GLU A 445 -5.77 0.77 -19.53
CA GLU A 445 -6.97 1.20 -20.27
C GLU A 445 -7.54 2.56 -19.82
N LYS A 446 -7.38 2.91 -18.53
CA LYS A 446 -7.89 4.19 -18.00
C LYS A 446 -7.10 5.42 -18.48
N PHE A 447 -5.95 5.16 -19.03
CA PHE A 447 -5.05 6.19 -19.62
C PHE A 447 -4.99 6.07 -21.13
N ALA A 448 -5.59 5.00 -21.71
CA ALA A 448 -5.57 4.76 -23.14
C ALA A 448 -6.54 5.70 -23.88
N LYS A 449 -6.04 6.30 -24.95
CA LYS A 449 -6.85 7.05 -25.91
C LYS A 449 -7.09 6.21 -27.15
N LYS A 450 -8.29 6.28 -27.70
CA LYS A 450 -8.57 5.70 -29.01
C LYS A 450 -7.63 6.30 -30.05
N THR A 451 -7.14 5.47 -30.94
CA THR A 451 -6.27 5.88 -32.04
C THR A 451 -6.57 5.09 -33.29
N VAL A 452 -5.98 5.50 -34.39
CA VAL A 452 -6.07 4.80 -35.67
C VAL A 452 -5.39 3.43 -35.55
N THR A 453 -6.09 2.38 -35.98
CA THR A 453 -5.54 1.02 -36.04
C THR A 453 -5.64 0.53 -37.48
N LEU A 454 -4.52 0.18 -38.11
CA LEU A 454 -4.43 -0.18 -39.53
C LEU A 454 -3.49 -1.39 -39.71
N PRO A 455 -3.63 -2.14 -40.82
CA PRO A 455 -2.67 -3.18 -41.16
C PRO A 455 -1.25 -2.63 -41.35
N ALA A 456 -0.23 -3.44 -41.01
CA ALA A 456 1.17 -3.06 -41.23
C ALA A 456 1.55 -2.92 -42.73
N THR A 457 0.73 -3.46 -43.61
CA THR A 457 0.86 -3.36 -45.09
C THR A 457 0.34 -2.02 -45.66
N THR A 458 -0.35 -1.22 -44.84
CA THR A 458 -0.89 0.08 -45.29
C THR A 458 0.22 1.02 -45.71
N PRO A 459 0.06 1.72 -46.88
CA PRO A 459 1.04 2.71 -47.34
C PRO A 459 1.25 3.86 -46.36
N ILE A 460 2.49 4.39 -46.33
CA ILE A 460 2.86 5.56 -45.46
C ILE A 460 1.91 6.72 -45.64
N ARG A 461 1.54 7.03 -46.90
CA ARG A 461 0.64 8.15 -47.25
C ARG A 461 -0.74 7.97 -46.60
N GLU A 462 -1.33 6.80 -46.72
CA GLU A 462 -2.67 6.52 -46.17
C GLU A 462 -2.67 6.59 -44.63
N ILE A 463 -1.61 6.09 -43.97
CA ILE A 463 -1.49 6.22 -42.51
C ILE A 463 -1.36 7.71 -42.14
N ALA A 464 -0.55 8.49 -42.85
CA ALA A 464 -0.37 9.89 -42.56
C ALA A 464 -1.70 10.67 -42.72
N SER A 465 -2.47 10.40 -43.76
CA SER A 465 -3.82 10.98 -43.96
C SER A 465 -4.76 10.59 -42.83
N ALA A 466 -4.86 9.29 -42.49
CA ALA A 466 -5.71 8.83 -41.42
C ALA A 466 -5.32 9.42 -40.04
N LEU A 467 -4.04 9.69 -39.81
CA LEU A 467 -3.56 10.35 -38.57
C LEU A 467 -3.94 11.84 -38.54
N VAL A 468 -3.88 12.53 -39.66
CA VAL A 468 -4.31 13.93 -39.77
C VAL A 468 -5.80 14.02 -39.52
N ASP A 469 -6.60 13.20 -40.21
CA ASP A 469 -8.07 13.18 -40.08
C ASP A 469 -8.52 12.85 -38.64
N ALA A 470 -7.83 11.91 -37.97
CA ALA A 470 -8.11 11.54 -36.58
C ALA A 470 -7.54 12.53 -35.55
N GLY A 471 -6.77 13.54 -35.97
CA GLY A 471 -6.05 14.43 -35.04
C GLY A 471 -5.04 13.70 -34.14
N SER A 472 -4.58 12.51 -34.53
CA SER A 472 -3.66 11.66 -33.79
C SER A 472 -2.23 11.78 -34.34
N LYS A 473 -1.24 11.51 -33.46
CA LYS A 473 0.19 11.48 -33.84
C LYS A 473 0.73 10.07 -33.99
N TYR A 474 -0.07 9.05 -33.66
CA TYR A 474 0.33 7.64 -33.65
C TYR A 474 -0.80 6.76 -34.17
N ALA A 475 -0.43 5.77 -34.96
CA ALA A 475 -1.28 4.65 -35.34
C ALA A 475 -0.73 3.35 -34.75
N VAL A 476 -1.61 2.45 -34.39
CA VAL A 476 -1.27 1.07 -34.05
C VAL A 476 -1.33 0.26 -35.35
N LEU A 477 -0.24 -0.41 -35.68
CA LEU A 477 -0.17 -1.31 -36.82
C LEU A 477 -0.37 -2.75 -36.36
N THR A 478 -1.26 -3.45 -37.05
CA THR A 478 -1.59 -4.86 -36.81
C THR A 478 -1.06 -5.76 -37.91
N GLY A 479 -0.69 -6.99 -37.58
CA GLY A 479 -0.16 -7.98 -38.54
C GLY A 479 0.60 -9.07 -37.82
N SER A 480 1.75 -9.48 -38.36
CA SER A 480 2.63 -10.50 -37.72
C SER A 480 3.17 -10.08 -36.35
N ALA A 481 3.19 -8.78 -36.05
CA ALA A 481 3.48 -8.20 -34.74
C ALA A 481 2.80 -6.86 -34.62
N THR A 482 2.37 -6.50 -33.40
CA THR A 482 1.86 -5.15 -33.09
C THR A 482 3.01 -4.15 -33.10
N GLY A 483 2.81 -3.02 -33.79
CA GLY A 483 3.78 -1.93 -33.85
C GLY A 483 3.13 -0.57 -33.75
N ILE A 484 3.94 0.46 -33.49
CA ILE A 484 3.49 1.86 -33.50
C ILE A 484 4.16 2.60 -34.65
N PHE A 485 3.37 3.18 -35.51
CA PHE A 485 3.82 4.15 -36.49
C PHE A 485 3.45 5.55 -36.02
N GLY A 486 4.43 6.41 -35.88
CA GLY A 486 4.20 7.78 -35.43
C GLY A 486 5.07 8.76 -36.22
N THR A 487 5.01 10.01 -35.81
CA THR A 487 5.76 11.11 -36.49
C THR A 487 7.26 10.83 -36.60
N ARG A 488 7.89 10.16 -35.60
CA ARG A 488 9.29 9.71 -35.69
C ARG A 488 9.52 8.61 -36.73
N SER A 489 8.59 7.68 -36.84
CA SER A 489 8.66 6.61 -37.85
C SER A 489 8.60 7.19 -39.24
N LEU A 490 7.72 8.21 -39.44
CA LEU A 490 7.60 8.96 -40.71
C LEU A 490 8.92 9.69 -41.04
N ILE A 491 9.51 10.43 -40.11
CA ILE A 491 10.79 11.11 -40.29
C ILE A 491 11.90 10.11 -40.70
N ARG A 492 12.00 8.97 -40.01
CA ARG A 492 12.99 7.94 -40.33
C ARG A 492 12.78 7.33 -41.71
N ALA A 493 11.53 7.06 -42.07
CA ALA A 493 11.19 6.53 -43.38
C ALA A 493 11.61 7.51 -44.50
N LEU A 494 11.20 8.76 -44.41
CA LEU A 494 11.52 9.79 -45.42
C LEU A 494 13.03 10.05 -45.49
N ALA A 495 13.74 10.11 -44.37
CA ALA A 495 15.19 10.29 -44.32
C ALA A 495 15.97 9.10 -44.92
N SER A 496 15.38 7.89 -44.90
CA SER A 496 15.96 6.70 -45.55
C SER A 496 15.63 6.60 -47.05
N GLY A 497 14.93 7.59 -47.62
CA GLY A 497 14.52 7.61 -49.03
C GLY A 497 13.29 6.74 -49.31
N ALA A 498 12.48 6.40 -48.32
CA ALA A 498 11.25 5.62 -48.53
C ALA A 498 10.24 6.35 -49.37
N GLY A 499 9.64 5.62 -50.31
CA GLY A 499 8.50 6.09 -51.09
C GLY A 499 7.21 6.12 -50.25
N LEU A 500 6.34 7.10 -50.48
CA LEU A 500 5.08 7.27 -49.75
C LEU A 500 4.11 6.09 -49.95
N HIS A 501 4.31 5.26 -50.97
CA HIS A 501 3.52 4.05 -51.27
C HIS A 501 4.07 2.80 -50.57
N GLU A 502 5.21 2.90 -49.89
CA GLU A 502 5.77 1.75 -49.15
C GLU A 502 4.94 1.43 -47.93
N ALA A 503 4.94 0.11 -47.56
CA ALA A 503 4.26 -0.37 -46.38
C ALA A 503 4.89 0.23 -45.11
N ALA A 504 4.09 0.89 -44.28
CA ALA A 504 4.54 1.61 -43.11
C ALA A 504 5.07 0.66 -42.01
N GLY A 505 4.69 -0.61 -42.02
CA GLY A 505 5.16 -1.63 -41.09
C GLY A 505 6.66 -1.84 -41.10
N LYS A 506 7.36 -1.53 -42.22
CA LYS A 506 8.83 -1.56 -42.30
C LYS A 506 9.49 -0.56 -41.35
N TYR A 507 8.83 0.57 -41.10
CA TYR A 507 9.36 1.73 -40.36
C TYR A 507 8.73 1.88 -38.97
N ALA A 508 7.73 1.05 -38.65
CA ALA A 508 7.06 1.06 -37.34
C ALA A 508 8.00 0.60 -36.24
N ALA A 509 7.88 1.22 -35.08
CA ALA A 509 8.53 0.73 -33.86
C ALA A 509 7.81 -0.54 -33.39
N ARG A 510 8.52 -1.66 -33.26
CA ARG A 510 8.01 -2.88 -32.66
C ARG A 510 7.97 -2.68 -31.16
N VAL A 511 6.79 -2.60 -30.59
CA VAL A 511 6.56 -2.33 -29.16
C VAL A 511 5.55 -3.35 -28.67
N PRO A 512 5.79 -4.03 -27.52
CA PRO A 512 4.80 -4.93 -26.97
C PRO A 512 3.51 -4.20 -26.66
N CYS A 513 2.39 -4.87 -26.90
CA CYS A 513 1.09 -4.36 -26.47
C CYS A 513 0.89 -4.65 -25.00
N ILE A 514 0.56 -3.65 -24.20
CA ILE A 514 0.28 -3.81 -22.78
C ILE A 514 -1.20 -4.16 -22.61
N GLU A 515 -1.50 -5.23 -21.89
CA GLU A 515 -2.88 -5.60 -21.61
C GLU A 515 -3.62 -4.50 -20.84
N ALA A 516 -4.88 -4.30 -21.18
CA ALA A 516 -5.75 -3.22 -20.72
C ALA A 516 -5.82 -3.10 -19.19
N ASP A 517 -5.79 -4.23 -18.52
CA ASP A 517 -5.86 -4.39 -17.08
C ASP A 517 -4.50 -4.36 -16.36
N HIS A 518 -3.40 -4.32 -17.12
CA HIS A 518 -2.06 -4.18 -16.55
C HIS A 518 -1.79 -2.76 -16.03
N PRO A 519 -0.92 -2.62 -15.00
CA PRO A 519 -0.62 -1.31 -14.43
C PRO A 519 0.03 -0.37 -15.44
N VAL A 520 -0.38 0.88 -15.44
CA VAL A 520 0.19 1.93 -16.30
C VAL A 520 1.71 2.14 -16.13
N THR A 521 2.30 1.63 -15.05
CA THR A 521 3.77 1.61 -14.88
C THR A 521 4.48 0.72 -15.89
N GLU A 522 3.86 -0.33 -16.38
CA GLU A 522 4.42 -1.13 -17.47
C GLU A 522 4.53 -0.29 -18.75
N VAL A 523 3.58 0.61 -18.97
CA VAL A 523 3.66 1.60 -20.04
C VAL A 523 4.89 2.50 -19.86
N PHE A 524 5.17 2.99 -18.62
CA PHE A 524 6.37 3.79 -18.36
C PHE A 524 7.66 3.03 -18.65
N VAL A 525 7.76 1.78 -18.19
CA VAL A 525 8.91 0.92 -18.44
C VAL A 525 9.09 0.71 -19.94
N THR A 526 8.01 0.39 -20.65
CA THR A 526 8.01 0.15 -22.10
C THR A 526 8.40 1.41 -22.87
N LEU A 527 7.89 2.59 -22.50
CA LEU A 527 8.28 3.87 -23.09
C LEU A 527 9.79 4.11 -23.01
N GLN A 528 10.41 3.76 -21.86
CA GLN A 528 11.85 3.93 -21.64
C GLN A 528 12.67 2.85 -22.37
N GLN A 529 12.27 1.59 -22.22
CA GLN A 529 12.99 0.43 -22.77
C GLN A 529 13.05 0.47 -24.29
N TYR A 530 11.97 0.88 -24.94
CA TYR A 530 11.87 0.92 -26.41
C TYR A 530 12.14 2.33 -27.00
N ASP A 531 12.48 3.30 -26.18
CA ASP A 531 12.66 4.73 -26.54
C ASP A 531 11.51 5.28 -27.40
N VAL A 532 10.26 4.89 -27.09
CA VAL A 532 9.05 5.31 -27.79
C VAL A 532 8.29 6.35 -26.97
N ARG A 533 7.38 7.08 -27.64
CA ARG A 533 6.57 8.13 -27.01
C ARG A 533 5.12 7.72 -26.80
N ALA A 534 4.73 6.56 -27.27
CA ALA A 534 3.43 5.95 -27.07
C ALA A 534 3.56 4.43 -27.01
N VAL A 535 2.65 3.78 -26.31
CA VAL A 535 2.60 2.31 -26.15
C VAL A 535 1.17 1.85 -26.47
N PRO A 536 0.98 0.80 -27.28
CA PRO A 536 -0.34 0.25 -27.55
C PRO A 536 -0.88 -0.45 -26.31
N VAL A 537 -2.20 -0.31 -26.09
CA VAL A 537 -2.94 -1.01 -25.04
C VAL A 537 -3.91 -1.95 -25.73
N CYS A 538 -3.90 -3.22 -25.31
CA CYS A 538 -4.69 -4.30 -25.89
C CYS A 538 -5.66 -4.92 -24.87
N ARG A 539 -6.70 -5.54 -25.35
CA ARG A 539 -7.57 -6.42 -24.57
C ARG A 539 -7.68 -7.75 -25.29
N GLY A 540 -7.14 -8.81 -24.66
CA GLY A 540 -7.08 -10.12 -25.31
C GLY A 540 -6.28 -10.12 -26.63
N GLY A 541 -5.18 -9.39 -26.69
CA GLY A 541 -4.33 -9.25 -27.87
C GLY A 541 -4.85 -8.27 -28.95
N GLN A 542 -6.06 -7.72 -28.80
CA GLN A 542 -6.62 -6.74 -29.74
C GLN A 542 -6.35 -5.31 -29.22
N PRO A 543 -5.79 -4.41 -30.04
CA PRO A 543 -5.53 -3.03 -29.64
C PRO A 543 -6.83 -2.25 -29.42
N ILE A 544 -6.93 -1.61 -28.23
CA ILE A 544 -8.06 -0.74 -27.86
C ILE A 544 -7.70 0.73 -27.85
N GLY A 545 -6.41 1.05 -27.92
CA GLY A 545 -5.91 2.42 -27.93
C GLY A 545 -4.41 2.49 -27.65
N ILE A 546 -3.95 3.69 -27.34
CA ILE A 546 -2.56 3.99 -26.97
C ILE A 546 -2.50 4.81 -25.67
N VAL A 547 -1.42 4.66 -24.92
CA VAL A 547 -1.05 5.58 -23.85
C VAL A 547 0.17 6.38 -24.31
N GLU A 548 0.02 7.70 -24.39
CA GLU A 548 1.12 8.59 -24.73
C GLU A 548 1.88 9.07 -23.49
N ALA A 549 3.20 9.23 -23.61
CA ALA A 549 4.04 9.82 -22.55
C ALA A 549 3.50 11.17 -22.06
N ARG A 550 2.91 11.97 -22.95
CA ARG A 550 2.33 13.28 -22.63
C ARG A 550 1.12 13.18 -21.70
N GLU A 551 0.26 12.18 -21.86
CA GLU A 551 -0.90 11.98 -20.99
C GLU A 551 -0.48 11.71 -19.55
N LEU A 552 0.58 10.95 -19.39
CA LEU A 552 1.15 10.65 -18.07
C LEU A 552 1.75 11.93 -17.44
N VAL A 553 2.28 12.86 -18.26
CA VAL A 553 2.76 14.17 -17.80
C VAL A 553 1.61 15.10 -17.47
N ASN A 554 0.56 15.13 -18.29
CA ASN A 554 -0.64 15.96 -18.04
C ASN A 554 -1.32 15.56 -16.73
N GLU A 555 -1.50 14.26 -16.50
CA GLU A 555 -2.01 13.74 -15.23
C GLU A 555 -1.08 14.16 -14.08
N ALA A 556 0.23 14.21 -14.36
CA ALA A 556 1.24 14.65 -13.40
C ALA A 556 1.19 16.16 -13.08
N LEU A 557 0.74 17.03 -13.99
CA LEU A 557 0.65 18.48 -13.79
C LEU A 557 -0.65 18.93 -13.12
N THR A 558 -1.76 18.21 -13.37
CA THR A 558 -3.10 18.59 -12.87
C THR A 558 -3.30 18.36 -11.37
N LEU A 559 -2.47 17.57 -10.70
CA LEU A 559 -2.61 17.22 -9.29
C LEU A 559 -1.74 18.07 -8.36
N ARG A 560 -2.37 18.91 -7.57
CA ARG A 560 -1.84 19.93 -6.65
C ARG A 560 -1.17 19.39 -5.38
N SER A 561 -0.24 18.43 -5.37
CA SER A 561 0.59 18.26 -4.15
C SER A 561 1.78 17.30 -4.28
N ALA A 562 2.97 17.75 -3.97
CA ALA A 562 3.98 17.12 -3.12
C ALA A 562 5.25 17.98 -3.07
N PHE A 563 5.74 18.22 -1.89
CA PHE A 563 6.80 19.17 -1.54
C PHE A 563 8.11 19.00 -2.35
N LYS A 564 8.57 17.77 -2.62
CA LYS A 564 9.79 17.52 -3.42
C LYS A 564 9.63 17.86 -4.91
N LYS A 565 8.44 17.65 -5.50
CA LYS A 565 8.17 17.98 -6.91
C LYS A 565 7.93 19.48 -7.11
N LYS A 566 7.52 20.20 -6.08
CA LYS A 566 7.49 21.68 -6.08
C LYS A 566 8.90 22.25 -6.26
N VAL A 567 9.92 21.57 -5.78
CA VAL A 567 11.33 21.97 -5.91
C VAL A 567 11.82 21.70 -7.34
N ALA A 568 11.62 20.48 -7.90
CA ALA A 568 12.08 20.15 -9.26
C ALA A 568 11.43 21.04 -10.35
N LEU A 569 10.14 21.38 -10.23
CA LEU A 569 9.46 22.27 -11.16
C LEU A 569 9.83 23.77 -10.97
N ARG A 570 10.60 24.11 -9.95
CA ARG A 570 11.19 25.44 -9.74
C ARG A 570 12.56 25.59 -10.38
N PHE A 571 13.17 24.52 -10.88
CA PHE A 571 14.38 24.64 -11.67
C PHE A 571 14.11 25.49 -12.90
N SER A 572 15.09 26.27 -13.28
CA SER A 572 15.05 27.07 -14.50
C SER A 572 15.07 26.14 -15.72
N VAL A 573 14.46 26.57 -16.78
CA VAL A 573 14.53 25.90 -18.09
C VAL A 573 15.98 25.74 -18.53
N ALA A 574 16.84 26.69 -18.17
CA ALA A 574 18.28 26.68 -18.46
C ALA A 574 19.04 25.49 -17.82
N ASP A 575 18.57 25.01 -16.64
CA ASP A 575 19.23 23.93 -15.90
C ASP A 575 19.03 22.56 -16.58
N VAL A 576 18.02 22.43 -17.45
CA VAL A 576 17.56 21.16 -17.99
C VAL A 576 17.62 21.10 -19.52
N ALA A 577 17.56 22.24 -20.18
CA ALA A 577 17.62 22.31 -21.65
C ALA A 577 18.97 21.79 -22.17
N PRO A 578 18.97 21.00 -23.26
CA PRO A 578 20.20 20.52 -23.88
C PRO A 578 21.14 21.68 -24.24
N LYS A 579 22.43 21.51 -23.99
CA LYS A 579 23.45 22.53 -24.30
C LYS A 579 23.75 22.69 -25.79
N GLN A 580 23.43 21.69 -26.61
CA GLN A 580 23.64 21.73 -28.04
C GLN A 580 22.35 22.15 -28.75
N LEU A 581 22.37 23.33 -29.34
CA LEU A 581 21.30 23.87 -30.17
C LEU A 581 21.53 23.50 -31.62
N ILE A 582 20.53 22.86 -32.26
CA ILE A 582 20.49 22.54 -33.69
C ILE A 582 19.41 23.39 -34.30
N THR A 583 19.76 24.17 -35.33
CA THR A 583 18.87 25.09 -36.02
C THR A 583 18.86 24.81 -37.53
N ALA A 584 17.86 25.34 -38.22
CA ALA A 584 17.75 25.38 -39.68
C ALA A 584 17.71 26.82 -40.18
N THR A 585 17.95 27.03 -41.47
CA THR A 585 17.75 28.34 -42.11
C THR A 585 16.46 28.34 -42.95
N PRO A 586 15.87 29.51 -43.29
CA PRO A 586 14.65 29.58 -44.07
C PRO A 586 14.78 28.94 -45.47
N GLU A 587 15.95 29.02 -46.09
CA GLU A 587 16.25 28.51 -47.43
C GLU A 587 16.50 26.99 -47.45
N MET A 588 16.72 26.36 -46.28
CA MET A 588 16.96 24.92 -46.19
C MET A 588 15.78 24.14 -46.77
N LYS A 589 16.05 23.12 -47.57
CA LYS A 589 15.00 22.28 -48.15
C LYS A 589 14.35 21.39 -47.07
N VAL A 590 13.07 21.08 -47.24
CA VAL A 590 12.31 20.18 -46.35
C VAL A 590 13.01 18.84 -46.20
N LYS A 591 13.55 18.28 -47.29
CA LYS A 591 14.28 17.02 -47.24
C LYS A 591 15.54 17.10 -46.33
N ASP A 592 16.31 18.20 -46.45
CA ASP A 592 17.55 18.37 -45.67
C ASP A 592 17.25 18.59 -44.20
N ALA A 593 16.16 19.27 -43.88
CA ALA A 593 15.63 19.42 -42.53
C ALA A 593 15.18 18.07 -41.93
N ILE A 594 14.51 17.20 -42.68
CA ILE A 594 14.11 15.86 -42.29
C ILE A 594 15.35 14.99 -42.01
N GLU A 595 16.38 15.02 -42.88
CA GLU A 595 17.62 14.32 -42.70
C GLU A 595 18.36 14.81 -41.44
N LEU A 596 18.40 16.13 -41.21
CA LEU A 596 18.98 16.76 -40.04
C LEU A 596 18.28 16.28 -38.72
N MET A 597 16.94 16.25 -38.76
CA MET A 597 16.13 15.75 -37.64
C MET A 597 16.39 14.27 -37.38
N ALA A 598 16.45 13.43 -38.41
CA ALA A 598 16.69 11.99 -38.31
C ALA A 598 18.08 11.70 -37.75
N LYS A 599 19.13 12.36 -38.31
CA LYS A 599 20.53 12.20 -37.93
C LYS A 599 20.75 12.51 -36.45
N ASN A 600 20.12 13.56 -35.94
CA ASN A 600 20.27 14.00 -34.55
C ASN A 600 19.22 13.46 -33.59
N GLY A 601 18.27 12.65 -34.06
CA GLY A 601 17.20 12.07 -33.24
C GLY A 601 16.24 13.09 -32.62
N ILE A 602 16.14 14.30 -33.24
CA ILE A 602 15.29 15.40 -32.78
C ILE A 602 14.00 15.49 -33.61
N GLY A 603 12.95 15.99 -33.04
CA GLY A 603 11.63 16.14 -33.69
C GLY A 603 11.23 17.58 -33.89
N PHE A 604 12.19 18.52 -33.77
CA PHE A 604 11.90 19.94 -33.77
C PHE A 604 13.13 20.76 -34.13
N LEU A 605 12.99 21.69 -35.02
CA LEU A 605 14.04 22.62 -35.48
C LEU A 605 13.57 24.08 -35.36
N PRO A 606 14.21 24.91 -34.54
CA PRO A 606 14.11 26.35 -34.67
C PRO A 606 14.68 26.78 -36.01
N VAL A 607 13.97 27.60 -36.73
CA VAL A 607 14.44 28.21 -37.99
C VAL A 607 14.89 29.64 -37.68
N VAL A 608 16.16 29.90 -37.97
CA VAL A 608 16.80 31.17 -37.59
C VAL A 608 17.39 31.87 -38.79
N GLU A 609 17.31 33.19 -38.79
CA GLU A 609 17.94 34.08 -39.76
C GLU A 609 18.69 35.18 -39.00
N GLY A 610 19.99 35.31 -39.28
CA GLY A 610 20.83 36.26 -38.56
C GLY A 610 20.86 36.03 -37.02
N GLY A 611 20.61 34.78 -36.56
CA GLY A 611 20.54 34.43 -35.14
C GLY A 611 19.19 34.69 -34.47
N LYS A 612 18.23 35.30 -35.16
CA LYS A 612 16.88 35.54 -34.66
C LYS A 612 15.92 34.42 -35.09
N LEU A 613 15.00 34.07 -34.22
CA LEU A 613 13.95 33.06 -34.51
C LEU A 613 12.94 33.63 -35.51
N VAL A 614 12.87 33.04 -36.71
CA VAL A 614 11.87 33.40 -37.75
C VAL A 614 10.73 32.40 -37.84
N GLY A 615 10.91 31.22 -37.29
CA GLY A 615 9.87 30.19 -37.22
C GLY A 615 10.35 28.89 -36.67
N VAL A 616 9.51 27.85 -36.71
CA VAL A 616 9.83 26.51 -36.27
C VAL A 616 9.32 25.48 -37.26
N PHE A 617 10.04 24.37 -37.39
CA PHE A 617 9.65 23.23 -38.19
C PHE A 617 9.69 21.95 -37.30
N SER A 618 8.65 21.16 -37.36
CA SER A 618 8.51 19.99 -36.49
C SER A 618 8.07 18.73 -37.23
N GLU A 619 8.28 17.57 -36.59
CA GLU A 619 7.76 16.28 -37.09
C GLU A 619 6.22 16.27 -37.30
N SER A 620 5.47 17.16 -36.63
CA SER A 620 4.02 17.34 -36.84
C SER A 620 3.71 18.09 -38.13
N ASP A 621 4.58 18.99 -38.55
CA ASP A 621 4.42 19.73 -39.81
C ASP A 621 4.72 18.78 -40.98
N VAL A 622 5.72 17.91 -40.86
CA VAL A 622 5.97 16.87 -41.88
C VAL A 622 4.77 15.93 -42.01
N LEU A 623 4.17 15.50 -40.87
CA LEU A 623 2.97 14.65 -40.88
C LEU A 623 1.82 15.33 -41.65
N LYS A 624 1.59 16.62 -41.42
CA LYS A 624 0.55 17.37 -42.12
C LYS A 624 0.84 17.52 -43.61
N LEU A 625 2.09 17.78 -43.98
CA LEU A 625 2.49 17.87 -45.39
C LEU A 625 2.20 16.56 -46.15
N VAL A 626 2.60 15.42 -45.56
CA VAL A 626 2.37 14.10 -46.18
C VAL A 626 0.90 13.71 -46.17
N GLY A 627 0.17 13.95 -45.06
CA GLY A 627 -1.23 13.57 -44.91
C GLY A 627 -2.18 14.40 -45.79
N ASN A 628 -1.83 15.64 -46.09
CA ASN A 628 -2.63 16.58 -46.92
C ASN A 628 -2.15 16.61 -48.36
N ASP A 629 -1.33 15.70 -48.82
CA ASP A 629 -0.77 15.65 -50.20
C ASP A 629 0.05 16.87 -50.62
N ALA A 630 0.58 17.61 -49.67
CA ALA A 630 1.39 18.83 -49.88
C ALA A 630 2.88 18.60 -49.68
N PHE A 631 3.34 17.35 -49.62
CA PHE A 631 4.75 17.01 -49.37
C PHE A 631 5.58 17.19 -50.65
N ASP A 632 6.41 18.23 -50.67
CA ASP A 632 7.47 18.41 -51.64
C ASP A 632 8.85 18.45 -50.92
N PRO A 633 9.76 17.48 -51.17
CA PRO A 633 11.06 17.44 -50.54
C PRO A 633 11.99 18.61 -50.92
N ASN A 634 11.75 19.26 -52.02
CA ASN A 634 12.57 20.37 -52.53
C ASN A 634 12.09 21.76 -52.09
N LEU A 635 10.95 21.83 -51.42
CA LEU A 635 10.37 23.11 -50.96
C LEU A 635 11.27 23.71 -49.87
N ALA A 636 11.48 25.03 -49.91
CA ALA A 636 12.18 25.75 -48.86
C ALA A 636 11.36 25.78 -47.54
N LEU A 637 12.03 25.70 -46.40
CA LEU A 637 11.36 25.72 -45.10
C LEU A 637 10.51 26.96 -44.86
N GLU A 638 10.91 28.11 -45.42
CA GLU A 638 10.18 29.38 -45.33
C GLU A 638 8.69 29.27 -45.72
N ALA A 639 8.40 28.38 -46.67
CA ALA A 639 7.03 28.16 -47.16
C ALA A 639 6.15 27.33 -46.22
N VAL A 640 6.74 26.56 -45.29
CA VAL A 640 6.05 25.52 -44.50
C VAL A 640 6.22 25.68 -43.00
N ILE A 641 7.05 26.62 -42.52
CA ILE A 641 7.31 26.84 -41.10
C ILE A 641 6.15 27.53 -40.39
N ASN A 642 6.00 27.27 -39.11
CA ASN A 642 5.16 28.08 -38.24
C ASN A 642 5.91 29.39 -37.88
N LYS A 643 5.46 30.51 -38.39
CA LYS A 643 6.07 31.84 -38.19
C LYS A 643 5.70 32.50 -36.87
N SER A 644 4.81 31.90 -36.06
CA SER A 644 4.38 32.43 -34.75
C SER A 644 4.53 31.37 -33.67
N PRO A 645 5.75 30.89 -33.39
CA PRO A 645 5.96 29.85 -32.39
C PRO A 645 5.76 30.39 -30.98
N VAL A 646 5.26 29.52 -30.07
CA VAL A 646 5.27 29.77 -28.63
C VAL A 646 6.69 29.62 -28.15
N VAL A 647 7.22 30.62 -27.47
CA VAL A 647 8.59 30.67 -26.92
C VAL A 647 8.57 30.79 -25.42
N ILE A 648 9.70 30.49 -24.78
CA ILE A 648 9.87 30.62 -23.33
C ILE A 648 11.20 31.29 -23.01
N SER A 649 11.24 32.06 -21.89
CA SER A 649 12.47 32.67 -21.41
C SER A 649 13.38 31.63 -20.79
N LYS A 650 14.69 31.81 -20.85
CA LYS A 650 15.71 31.02 -20.20
C LYS A 650 15.56 30.99 -18.68
N SER A 651 15.08 32.07 -18.08
CA SER A 651 14.83 32.20 -16.64
C SER A 651 13.50 31.58 -16.17
N ALA A 652 12.62 31.20 -17.11
CA ALA A 652 11.34 30.60 -16.78
C ALA A 652 11.51 29.23 -16.10
N THR A 653 10.51 28.85 -15.32
CA THR A 653 10.52 27.57 -14.59
C THR A 653 10.08 26.40 -15.47
N LEU A 654 10.49 25.19 -15.12
CA LEU A 654 9.99 23.98 -15.79
C LEU A 654 8.47 23.83 -15.67
N ARG A 655 7.86 24.43 -14.65
CA ARG A 655 6.40 24.47 -14.51
C ARG A 655 5.77 25.31 -15.62
N GLU A 656 6.26 26.51 -15.83
CA GLU A 656 5.76 27.40 -16.90
C GLU A 656 5.95 26.76 -18.26
N ALA A 657 7.10 26.10 -18.49
CA ALA A 657 7.33 25.34 -19.72
C ALA A 657 6.28 24.22 -19.91
N ALA A 658 6.00 23.46 -18.86
CA ALA A 658 5.02 22.38 -18.91
C ALA A 658 3.58 22.90 -19.14
N GLU A 659 3.20 23.99 -18.47
CA GLU A 659 1.88 24.64 -18.64
C GLU A 659 1.69 25.18 -20.04
N LEU A 660 2.69 25.82 -20.63
CA LEU A 660 2.66 26.27 -22.02
C LEU A 660 2.54 25.10 -23.01
N MET A 661 3.31 24.02 -22.81
CA MET A 661 3.25 22.83 -23.67
C MET A 661 1.86 22.18 -23.64
N VAL A 662 1.23 22.13 -22.46
CA VAL A 662 -0.13 21.60 -22.30
C VAL A 662 -1.16 22.52 -22.94
N LYS A 663 -1.12 23.81 -22.62
CA LYS A 663 -2.06 24.82 -23.10
C LYS A 663 -2.11 24.88 -24.64
N HIS A 664 -0.95 24.86 -25.29
CA HIS A 664 -0.82 24.98 -26.73
C HIS A 664 -0.72 23.63 -27.46
N ASN A 665 -0.86 22.51 -26.77
CA ASN A 665 -0.77 21.16 -27.35
C ASN A 665 0.57 20.88 -28.08
N ILE A 666 1.68 21.44 -27.60
CA ILE A 666 3.02 21.32 -28.19
C ILE A 666 3.95 20.51 -27.24
N ARG A 667 5.05 19.99 -27.80
CA ARG A 667 6.00 19.14 -27.08
C ARG A 667 7.39 19.75 -26.93
N HIS A 668 7.64 20.88 -27.62
CA HIS A 668 8.91 21.56 -27.64
C HIS A 668 8.66 23.06 -27.55
N LEU A 669 9.53 23.77 -26.87
CA LEU A 669 9.54 25.22 -26.74
C LEU A 669 10.94 25.73 -27.07
N PRO A 670 11.09 26.64 -28.04
CA PRO A 670 12.32 27.41 -28.18
C PRO A 670 12.55 28.27 -26.94
N VAL A 671 13.76 28.19 -26.39
CA VAL A 671 14.20 29.04 -25.28
C VAL A 671 14.89 30.24 -25.85
N VAL A 672 14.38 31.42 -25.52
CA VAL A 672 14.84 32.70 -26.12
C VAL A 672 15.44 33.58 -25.02
N GLU A 673 16.58 34.21 -25.34
CA GLU A 673 17.25 35.24 -24.56
C GLU A 673 17.69 36.36 -25.49
N ASP A 674 17.29 37.60 -25.20
CA ASP A 674 17.56 38.79 -26.01
C ASP A 674 17.19 38.63 -27.50
N GLY A 675 16.08 37.97 -27.78
CA GLY A 675 15.55 37.71 -29.12
C GLY A 675 16.28 36.62 -29.91
N LYS A 676 17.29 35.97 -29.32
CA LYS A 676 18.04 34.85 -29.93
C LYS A 676 17.61 33.52 -29.30
N VAL A 677 17.55 32.47 -30.09
CA VAL A 677 17.29 31.13 -29.59
C VAL A 677 18.57 30.58 -28.95
N VAL A 678 18.50 30.19 -27.69
CA VAL A 678 19.66 29.66 -26.93
C VAL A 678 19.56 28.18 -26.66
N ALA A 679 18.34 27.61 -26.65
CA ALA A 679 18.11 26.16 -26.45
C ALA A 679 16.69 25.77 -26.94
N VAL A 680 16.40 24.48 -26.89
CA VAL A 680 15.05 23.92 -27.02
C VAL A 680 14.77 23.04 -25.84
N VAL A 681 13.70 23.28 -25.11
CA VAL A 681 13.24 22.39 -24.03
C VAL A 681 12.09 21.52 -24.55
N SER A 682 12.17 20.23 -24.28
CA SER A 682 11.15 19.26 -24.68
C SER A 682 10.40 18.69 -23.47
N ILE A 683 9.23 18.09 -23.73
CA ILE A 683 8.47 17.38 -22.71
C ILE A 683 9.27 16.22 -22.10
N LYS A 684 10.22 15.63 -22.87
CA LYS A 684 11.11 14.55 -22.42
C LYS A 684 12.11 15.06 -21.36
N ASP A 685 12.59 16.29 -21.50
CA ASP A 685 13.51 16.93 -20.55
C ASP A 685 12.79 17.24 -19.24
N ILE A 686 11.53 17.69 -19.31
CA ILE A 686 10.67 17.89 -18.14
C ILE A 686 10.41 16.56 -17.44
N VAL A 687 10.11 15.48 -18.16
CA VAL A 687 9.89 14.14 -17.60
C VAL A 687 11.15 13.65 -16.86
N LYS A 688 12.31 13.78 -17.47
CA LYS A 688 13.60 13.38 -16.86
C LYS A 688 13.91 14.16 -15.58
N ALA A 689 13.64 15.48 -15.57
CA ALA A 689 13.87 16.32 -14.41
C ALA A 689 12.91 16.04 -13.24
N VAL A 690 11.73 15.48 -13.53
CA VAL A 690 10.67 15.20 -12.53
C VAL A 690 10.66 13.74 -12.10
N ALA A 691 11.25 12.81 -12.88
CA ALA A 691 11.38 11.40 -12.52
C ALA A 691 12.45 11.20 -11.45
#